data_8b387f0e2a09e0ad2cbcfbc7a7dcbbc1
#
_entry.id   8b387f0e2a09e0ad2cbcfbc7a7dcbbc1
#
_cell.length_a   1.000
_cell.length_b   1.000
_cell.length_c   1.000
_cell.angle_alpha   90.00
_cell.angle_beta   90.00
_cell.angle_gamma   90.00
#
_symmetry.space_group_name_H-M   'P 1'
#
loop_
_entity.id
_entity.type
_entity.pdbx_description
1 polymer ?
#
loop_
_entity_poly.entity_id
_entity_poly.type
_entity_poly.pdbx_seq_one_letter_code
_entity_poly.pdbx_strand_id
1 'polypeptide(L)'
;TGAQMHKDWLQLVMAEGPFLAVPPLREAWPQGMPTLASHPEGSRIITRLKDEKEAFEQAWDSWHQSLSGDDQSAIENMVKQYMPACGRWVDFVLRDMLAWHDRYVAPTDSDKLRYQIFSPDERVFAVPTGILKIHDRDVALVMVTPEPMQGTLADASHDGWQATMLDRMQDMLRVDQSECSIGIVTDGRWWAIVSAPKDGPAAWGQFDSQMWVDTPTVRDAFVELLSIRRLTLAEASLSDLFVKSVTSAEEITDTLGRQVRQAVELLVSAFSETSAKARNEGLEDPFPKSGEEIYEATVTVMMRIVFLLFAEERGLLPQSRLFENAYGMATVLDELEARANNEGDEAMDGTSMAWHRLIATSQALFEGATFEDMRLPAYGGSVFDPERYPFLMVVNEHGELKVSVSDRVMRHVLHSVQIAQVGQDFRRISFRDIDVEQIGYIYEGLLGYTCRRSESIILGLNGRNGEEPEMPLDALEEIAGKAANDPRGEKEAKAIEKWVKANTTASTPPTTSKMAKMLTTLIPEDSELALLAVSRDETIRDRLRPWIGLIRRDLRNKPVVFLKGDLYVTETPSRKNAGAHYTPRSLAEEVVQHALEPLVYNPGPYQTNNRNEWRHISSNDLLNLHVADIACGSGAFLVAAARYLAGELVTAWRQEELIPDGT
;
A
#
# COMPACT_ATOMS: atom_id res chain seq x y z
N THR A 1 -17.88 11.79 9.67
CA THR A 1 -16.89 12.73 9.14
C THR A 1 -16.77 12.60 7.63
N GLY A 2 -16.32 13.66 6.93
CA GLY A 2 -16.13 13.64 5.49
C GLY A 2 -15.15 12.53 5.04
N ALA A 3 -14.10 12.30 5.80
CA ALA A 3 -13.14 11.23 5.53
C ALA A 3 -13.79 9.84 5.56
N GLN A 4 -14.66 9.58 6.53
CA GLN A 4 -15.37 8.30 6.62
C GLN A 4 -16.35 8.11 5.46
N MET A 5 -17.05 9.16 5.06
CA MET A 5 -17.96 9.12 3.91
C MET A 5 -17.23 8.77 2.62
N HIS A 6 -16.03 9.31 2.39
CA HIS A 6 -15.21 8.94 1.23
C HIS A 6 -14.73 7.49 1.28
N LYS A 7 -14.32 7.00 2.46
CA LYS A 7 -13.97 5.58 2.62
C LYS A 7 -15.13 4.65 2.29
N ASP A 8 -16.33 5.00 2.72
CA ASP A 8 -17.51 4.16 2.54
C ASP A 8 -17.84 3.92 1.07
N TRP A 9 -17.78 4.95 0.22
CA TRP A 9 -18.03 4.73 -1.20
C TRP A 9 -16.82 4.14 -1.94
N LEU A 10 -15.57 4.50 -1.55
CA LEU A 10 -14.36 3.93 -2.17
C LEU A 10 -14.26 2.41 -1.98
N GLN A 11 -14.70 1.88 -0.85
CA GLN A 11 -14.71 0.44 -0.59
C GLN A 11 -15.58 -0.35 -1.56
N LEU A 12 -16.58 0.30 -2.15
CA LEU A 12 -17.51 -0.30 -3.11
C LEU A 12 -17.04 -0.16 -4.56
N VAL A 13 -15.92 0.52 -4.78
CA VAL A 13 -15.29 0.68 -6.10
C VAL A 13 -14.19 -0.36 -6.25
N MET A 14 -14.22 -1.12 -7.32
CA MET A 14 -13.15 -2.05 -7.66
C MET A 14 -12.03 -1.28 -8.37
N ALA A 15 -10.91 -1.06 -7.69
CA ALA A 15 -9.84 -0.21 -8.18
C ALA A 15 -8.51 -0.95 -8.34
N GLU A 16 -7.70 -0.50 -9.29
CA GLU A 16 -6.32 -0.94 -9.48
C GLU A 16 -5.41 0.27 -9.76
N GLY A 17 -4.17 0.16 -9.29
CA GLY A 17 -3.21 1.23 -9.35
C GLY A 17 -3.50 2.33 -8.31
N PRO A 18 -2.80 3.48 -8.40
CA PRO A 18 -3.02 4.61 -7.51
C PRO A 18 -4.32 5.35 -7.88
N PHE A 19 -5.44 4.70 -7.61
CA PHE A 19 -6.76 5.31 -7.74
C PHE A 19 -6.94 6.38 -6.66
N LEU A 20 -8.08 7.03 -6.59
CA LEU A 20 -8.31 8.16 -5.70
C LEU A 20 -8.11 7.80 -4.23
N ALA A 21 -7.32 8.59 -3.54
CA ALA A 21 -7.05 8.47 -2.11
C ALA A 21 -7.94 9.43 -1.29
N VAL A 22 -8.21 9.07 -0.04
CA VAL A 22 -9.06 9.86 0.86
C VAL A 22 -8.54 11.28 1.09
N PRO A 23 -7.23 11.54 1.27
CA PRO A 23 -6.74 12.88 1.53
C PRO A 23 -7.11 13.93 0.46
N PRO A 24 -6.83 13.71 -0.85
CA PRO A 24 -7.25 14.65 -1.89
C PRO A 24 -8.77 14.80 -1.99
N LEU A 25 -9.51 13.69 -1.79
CA LEU A 25 -10.98 13.72 -1.81
C LEU A 25 -11.54 14.56 -0.64
N ARG A 26 -10.96 14.43 0.54
CA ARG A 26 -11.34 15.22 1.70
C ARG A 26 -11.04 16.72 1.53
N GLU A 27 -9.92 17.04 0.89
CA GLU A 27 -9.58 18.41 0.56
C GLU A 27 -10.59 19.02 -0.42
N ALA A 28 -10.97 18.28 -1.46
CA ALA A 28 -11.95 18.74 -2.45
C ALA A 28 -13.38 18.76 -1.92
N TRP A 29 -13.75 17.81 -1.09
CA TRP A 29 -15.08 17.67 -0.49
C TRP A 29 -14.98 17.36 1.02
N PRO A 30 -14.76 18.40 1.86
CA PRO A 30 -14.55 18.19 3.30
C PRO A 30 -15.74 17.55 4.03
N GLN A 31 -16.95 17.74 3.51
CA GLN A 31 -18.19 17.22 4.09
C GLN A 31 -18.67 15.91 3.44
N GLY A 32 -17.89 15.33 2.54
CA GLY A 32 -18.29 14.22 1.69
C GLY A 32 -18.86 14.67 0.35
N MET A 33 -19.19 13.71 -0.52
CA MET A 33 -19.72 14.01 -1.84
C MET A 33 -21.08 14.71 -1.76
N PRO A 34 -21.33 15.74 -2.58
CA PRO A 34 -22.68 16.27 -2.75
C PRO A 34 -23.64 15.19 -3.23
N THR A 35 -24.88 15.24 -2.78
CA THR A 35 -25.89 14.27 -3.21
C THR A 35 -26.50 14.70 -4.56
N LEU A 36 -26.81 13.73 -5.41
CA LEU A 36 -27.53 14.01 -6.67
C LEU A 36 -28.88 14.70 -6.41
N ALA A 37 -29.55 14.35 -5.31
CA ALA A 37 -30.80 14.96 -4.90
C ALA A 37 -30.69 16.47 -4.61
N SER A 38 -29.51 16.96 -4.25
CA SER A 38 -29.25 18.37 -3.98
C SER A 38 -28.99 19.21 -5.25
N HIS A 39 -28.76 18.56 -6.39
CA HIS A 39 -28.59 19.26 -7.66
C HIS A 39 -29.91 19.79 -8.21
N PRO A 40 -29.91 20.88 -9.01
CA PRO A 40 -31.08 21.28 -9.76
C PRO A 40 -31.60 20.11 -10.60
N GLU A 41 -32.90 19.87 -10.59
CA GLU A 41 -33.54 18.71 -11.23
C GLU A 41 -33.11 17.31 -10.71
N GLY A 42 -32.35 17.25 -9.62
CA GLY A 42 -31.85 15.98 -9.08
C GLY A 42 -32.94 14.96 -8.77
N SER A 43 -34.05 15.37 -8.21
CA SER A 43 -35.20 14.48 -7.93
C SER A 43 -35.81 13.88 -9.20
N ARG A 44 -35.91 14.67 -10.27
CA ARG A 44 -36.38 14.23 -11.58
C ARG A 44 -35.42 13.19 -12.18
N ILE A 45 -34.12 13.46 -12.11
CA ILE A 45 -33.08 12.54 -12.59
C ILE A 45 -33.10 11.23 -11.83
N ILE A 46 -33.24 11.27 -10.51
CA ILE A 46 -33.34 10.05 -9.68
C ILE A 46 -34.56 9.21 -10.08
N THR A 47 -35.70 9.82 -10.34
CA THR A 47 -36.88 9.10 -10.79
C THR A 47 -36.64 8.46 -12.15
N ARG A 48 -36.08 9.20 -13.10
CA ARG A 48 -35.72 8.66 -14.43
C ARG A 48 -34.65 7.57 -14.33
N LEU A 49 -33.69 7.70 -13.42
CA LEU A 49 -32.66 6.67 -13.18
C LEU A 49 -33.29 5.30 -12.85
N LYS A 50 -34.31 5.27 -12.01
CA LYS A 50 -35.00 4.03 -11.67
C LYS A 50 -35.63 3.38 -12.89
N ASP A 51 -36.32 4.16 -13.73
CA ASP A 51 -37.01 3.67 -14.92
C ASP A 51 -36.01 3.21 -15.99
N GLU A 52 -34.98 4.01 -16.27
CA GLU A 52 -33.95 3.70 -17.26
C GLU A 52 -33.09 2.50 -16.85
N LYS A 53 -32.75 2.42 -15.56
CA LYS A 53 -32.01 1.29 -15.01
C LYS A 53 -32.82 -0.01 -15.12
N GLU A 54 -34.09 0.02 -14.80
CA GLU A 54 -34.97 -1.15 -14.90
C GLU A 54 -35.06 -1.65 -16.36
N ALA A 55 -35.26 -0.75 -17.31
CA ALA A 55 -35.30 -1.09 -18.72
C ALA A 55 -33.97 -1.69 -19.23
N PHE A 56 -32.85 -1.15 -18.79
CA PHE A 56 -31.52 -1.68 -19.10
C PHE A 56 -31.31 -3.06 -18.47
N GLU A 57 -31.64 -3.23 -17.18
CA GLU A 57 -31.45 -4.48 -16.46
C GLU A 57 -32.28 -5.62 -17.02
N GLN A 58 -33.48 -5.37 -17.54
CA GLN A 58 -34.26 -6.38 -18.22
C GLN A 58 -33.51 -6.97 -19.43
N ALA A 59 -32.87 -6.13 -20.21
CA ALA A 59 -32.05 -6.56 -21.35
C ALA A 59 -30.78 -7.30 -20.88
N TRP A 60 -30.15 -6.82 -19.83
CA TRP A 60 -28.98 -7.46 -19.22
C TRP A 60 -29.31 -8.83 -18.64
N ASP A 61 -30.40 -8.95 -17.89
CA ASP A 61 -30.86 -10.21 -17.30
C ASP A 61 -31.19 -11.24 -18.39
N SER A 62 -31.87 -10.82 -19.45
CA SER A 62 -32.18 -11.70 -20.59
C SER A 62 -30.93 -12.25 -21.28
N TRP A 63 -29.94 -11.39 -21.48
CA TRP A 63 -28.65 -11.82 -22.01
C TRP A 63 -27.91 -12.74 -21.03
N HIS A 64 -27.84 -12.39 -19.75
CA HIS A 64 -27.15 -13.16 -18.74
C HIS A 64 -27.77 -14.57 -18.56
N GLN A 65 -29.07 -14.67 -18.59
CA GLN A 65 -29.77 -15.97 -18.54
C GLN A 65 -29.45 -16.84 -19.78
N SER A 66 -29.25 -16.24 -20.95
CA SER A 66 -28.90 -16.97 -22.16
C SER A 66 -27.53 -17.66 -22.09
N LEU A 67 -26.63 -17.19 -21.21
CA LEU A 67 -25.31 -17.79 -21.01
C LEU A 67 -25.35 -19.18 -20.38
N SER A 68 -26.41 -19.53 -19.68
CA SER A 68 -26.58 -20.85 -19.08
C SER A 68 -26.98 -21.94 -20.07
N GLY A 69 -27.30 -21.56 -21.32
CA GLY A 69 -27.59 -22.48 -22.41
C GLY A 69 -26.40 -22.65 -23.35
N ASP A 70 -26.38 -23.79 -24.06
CA ASP A 70 -25.33 -24.09 -25.05
C ASP A 70 -25.62 -23.54 -26.46
N ASP A 71 -26.70 -22.76 -26.62
CA ASP A 71 -27.12 -22.22 -27.91
C ASP A 71 -26.46 -20.89 -28.19
N GLN A 72 -25.38 -20.92 -28.97
CA GLN A 72 -24.63 -19.74 -29.37
C GLN A 72 -25.49 -18.72 -30.16
N SER A 73 -26.44 -19.20 -30.98
CA SER A 73 -27.35 -18.32 -31.74
C SER A 73 -28.28 -17.54 -30.83
N ALA A 74 -28.76 -18.17 -29.75
CA ALA A 74 -29.58 -17.50 -28.75
C ALA A 74 -28.80 -16.40 -28.00
N ILE A 75 -27.53 -16.67 -27.66
CA ILE A 75 -26.65 -15.69 -27.03
C ILE A 75 -26.43 -14.49 -27.95
N GLU A 76 -26.09 -14.71 -29.21
CA GLU A 76 -25.90 -13.64 -30.20
C GLU A 76 -27.17 -12.79 -30.42
N ASN A 77 -28.35 -13.41 -30.43
CA ASN A 77 -29.59 -12.69 -30.49
C ASN A 77 -29.84 -11.81 -29.27
N MET A 78 -29.50 -12.30 -28.07
CA MET A 78 -29.63 -11.50 -26.85
C MET A 78 -28.64 -10.34 -26.84
N VAL A 79 -27.44 -10.49 -27.36
CA VAL A 79 -26.47 -9.38 -27.54
C VAL A 79 -27.04 -8.32 -28.49
N LYS A 80 -27.66 -8.72 -29.61
CA LYS A 80 -28.30 -7.78 -30.54
C LYS A 80 -29.45 -7.00 -29.92
N GLN A 81 -30.17 -7.56 -28.97
CA GLN A 81 -31.22 -6.86 -28.22
C GLN A 81 -30.64 -6.00 -27.10
N TYR A 82 -29.55 -6.46 -26.47
CA TYR A 82 -28.87 -5.75 -25.41
C TYR A 82 -28.22 -4.45 -25.87
N MET A 83 -27.51 -4.44 -26.98
CA MET A 83 -26.73 -3.29 -27.44
C MET A 83 -27.54 -2.00 -27.62
N PRO A 84 -28.74 -2.01 -28.22
CA PRO A 84 -29.58 -0.82 -28.27
C PRO A 84 -30.06 -0.33 -26.91
N ALA A 85 -30.41 -1.26 -26.01
CA ALA A 85 -30.81 -0.92 -24.64
C ALA A 85 -29.61 -0.33 -23.85
N CYS A 86 -28.41 -0.90 -24.02
CA CYS A 86 -27.16 -0.37 -23.46
C CYS A 86 -26.87 1.04 -23.99
N GLY A 87 -27.03 1.29 -25.30
CA GLY A 87 -26.84 2.59 -25.89
C GLY A 87 -27.76 3.66 -25.30
N ARG A 88 -29.04 3.35 -25.11
CA ARG A 88 -29.99 4.24 -24.45
C ARG A 88 -29.63 4.53 -23.01
N TRP A 89 -29.23 3.50 -22.30
CA TRP A 89 -28.78 3.61 -20.91
C TRP A 89 -27.51 4.47 -20.78
N VAL A 90 -26.51 4.25 -21.61
CA VAL A 90 -25.27 5.04 -21.66
C VAL A 90 -25.58 6.51 -22.01
N ASP A 91 -26.45 6.77 -22.99
CA ASP A 91 -26.89 8.12 -23.32
C ASP A 91 -27.57 8.80 -22.12
N PHE A 92 -28.46 8.11 -21.44
CA PHE A 92 -29.09 8.64 -20.24
C PHE A 92 -28.06 9.01 -19.17
N VAL A 93 -27.13 8.09 -18.85
CA VAL A 93 -26.10 8.32 -17.84
C VAL A 93 -25.21 9.51 -18.18
N LEU A 94 -24.68 9.55 -19.39
CA LEU A 94 -23.73 10.61 -19.80
C LEU A 94 -24.42 11.94 -20.06
N ARG A 95 -25.55 11.94 -20.75
CA ARG A 95 -26.23 13.16 -21.16
C ARG A 95 -27.08 13.78 -20.05
N ASP A 96 -27.86 12.96 -19.38
CA ASP A 96 -28.83 13.44 -18.40
C ASP A 96 -28.33 13.36 -16.95
N MET A 97 -27.86 12.21 -16.49
CA MET A 97 -27.39 12.04 -15.11
C MET A 97 -26.11 12.82 -14.84
N LEU A 98 -25.12 12.75 -15.73
CA LEU A 98 -23.88 13.51 -15.64
C LEU A 98 -23.98 14.92 -16.24
N ALA A 99 -25.11 15.25 -16.85
CA ALA A 99 -25.42 16.56 -17.45
C ALA A 99 -24.44 17.04 -18.56
N TRP A 100 -23.84 16.09 -19.28
CA TRP A 100 -23.01 16.44 -20.44
C TRP A 100 -23.81 16.83 -21.69
N HIS A 101 -25.08 16.41 -21.79
CA HIS A 101 -26.01 16.73 -22.87
C HIS A 101 -25.40 16.55 -24.27
N ASP A 102 -25.41 17.57 -25.09
CA ASP A 102 -24.86 17.59 -26.44
C ASP A 102 -23.32 17.65 -26.51
N ARG A 103 -22.64 17.76 -25.36
CA ARG A 103 -21.18 17.70 -25.28
C ARG A 103 -20.62 16.28 -25.34
N TYR A 104 -21.45 15.26 -25.16
CA TYR A 104 -21.11 13.89 -25.50
C TYR A 104 -21.36 13.67 -26.98
N VAL A 105 -20.29 13.56 -27.77
CA VAL A 105 -20.34 13.51 -29.23
C VAL A 105 -19.70 12.24 -29.78
N ALA A 106 -20.19 11.79 -30.92
CA ALA A 106 -19.54 10.74 -31.68
C ALA A 106 -18.18 11.23 -32.21
N PRO A 107 -17.15 10.36 -32.27
CA PRO A 107 -15.86 10.75 -32.83
C PRO A 107 -15.97 11.04 -34.30
N THR A 108 -15.34 12.14 -34.76
CA THR A 108 -15.16 12.43 -36.19
C THR A 108 -14.11 11.48 -36.78
N ASP A 109 -13.97 11.46 -38.11
CA ASP A 109 -12.93 10.69 -38.78
C ASP A 109 -11.52 11.11 -38.29
N SER A 110 -11.34 12.42 -38.08
CA SER A 110 -10.10 12.96 -37.51
C SER A 110 -9.86 12.47 -36.08
N ASP A 111 -10.88 12.42 -35.23
CA ASP A 111 -10.81 11.91 -33.87
C ASP A 111 -10.44 10.42 -33.85
N LYS A 112 -11.05 9.63 -34.74
CA LYS A 112 -10.74 8.19 -34.86
C LYS A 112 -9.28 7.95 -35.23
N LEU A 113 -8.74 8.73 -36.17
CA LEU A 113 -7.33 8.65 -36.54
C LEU A 113 -6.42 9.06 -35.42
N ARG A 114 -6.79 10.05 -34.62
CA ARG A 114 -6.00 10.55 -33.49
C ARG A 114 -5.86 9.50 -32.39
N TYR A 115 -6.96 8.85 -32.01
CA TYR A 115 -7.04 7.96 -30.86
C TYR A 115 -6.98 6.47 -31.20
N GLN A 116 -6.90 6.14 -32.48
CA GLN A 116 -6.88 4.75 -32.92
C GLN A 116 -5.69 3.99 -32.37
N ILE A 117 -5.96 2.82 -31.83
CA ILE A 117 -4.94 1.88 -31.35
C ILE A 117 -5.17 0.52 -32.02
N PHE A 118 -4.10 -0.27 -32.11
CA PHE A 118 -4.09 -1.57 -32.76
C PHE A 118 -3.59 -2.66 -31.83
N SER A 119 -4.11 -3.86 -32.04
CA SER A 119 -3.47 -5.07 -31.49
C SER A 119 -2.07 -5.25 -32.08
N PRO A 120 -1.17 -6.02 -31.40
CA PRO A 120 0.19 -6.24 -31.90
C PRO A 120 0.25 -6.84 -33.32
N ASP A 121 -0.76 -7.65 -33.70
CA ASP A 121 -0.89 -8.25 -35.03
C ASP A 121 -1.72 -7.42 -36.03
N GLU A 122 -2.15 -6.22 -35.65
CA GLU A 122 -3.02 -5.30 -36.41
C GLU A 122 -4.37 -5.84 -36.86
N ARG A 123 -4.76 -7.01 -36.41
CA ARG A 123 -6.06 -7.58 -36.79
C ARG A 123 -7.24 -6.94 -36.10
N VAL A 124 -7.00 -6.43 -34.91
CA VAL A 124 -8.01 -5.76 -34.08
C VAL A 124 -7.57 -4.32 -33.84
N PHE A 125 -8.49 -3.40 -34.00
CA PHE A 125 -8.28 -2.01 -33.68
C PHE A 125 -9.39 -1.49 -32.76
N ALA A 126 -9.10 -0.43 -32.04
CA ALA A 126 -10.08 0.25 -31.21
C ALA A 126 -10.01 1.76 -31.41
N VAL A 127 -11.17 2.37 -31.37
CA VAL A 127 -11.37 3.82 -31.39
C VAL A 127 -12.34 4.18 -30.27
N PRO A 128 -12.34 5.43 -29.77
CA PRO A 128 -13.36 5.84 -28.82
C PRO A 128 -14.77 5.70 -29.40
N THR A 129 -15.72 5.30 -28.59
CA THR A 129 -17.14 5.28 -28.94
C THR A 129 -17.73 6.69 -28.98
N GLY A 130 -17.22 7.55 -28.10
CA GLY A 130 -17.59 8.93 -27.97
C GLY A 130 -16.54 9.75 -27.29
N ILE A 131 -16.71 11.05 -27.29
CA ILE A 131 -15.81 12.01 -26.67
C ILE A 131 -16.63 13.04 -25.91
N LEU A 132 -16.20 13.36 -24.69
CA LEU A 132 -16.73 14.50 -23.94
C LEU A 132 -15.94 15.75 -24.33
N LYS A 133 -16.59 16.70 -24.99
CA LYS A 133 -15.95 17.93 -25.52
C LYS A 133 -16.49 19.18 -24.86
N ILE A 134 -15.64 20.16 -24.68
CA ILE A 134 -15.99 21.52 -24.30
C ILE A 134 -15.23 22.46 -25.23
N HIS A 135 -15.95 23.29 -25.99
CA HIS A 135 -15.36 24.26 -26.91
C HIS A 135 -14.27 23.66 -27.81
N ASP A 136 -14.57 22.60 -28.51
CA ASP A 136 -13.66 21.85 -29.40
C ASP A 136 -12.45 21.20 -28.73
N ARG A 137 -12.39 21.25 -27.39
CA ARG A 137 -11.36 20.57 -26.61
C ARG A 137 -11.88 19.21 -26.10
N ASP A 138 -11.07 18.18 -26.29
CA ASP A 138 -11.35 16.85 -25.74
C ASP A 138 -11.08 16.84 -24.24
N VAL A 139 -12.09 16.49 -23.44
CA VAL A 139 -12.00 16.46 -21.97
C VAL A 139 -11.84 15.03 -21.47
N ALA A 140 -12.59 14.09 -22.04
CA ALA A 140 -12.49 12.68 -21.72
C ALA A 140 -12.91 11.82 -22.91
N LEU A 141 -12.32 10.63 -23.01
CA LEU A 141 -12.73 9.62 -23.98
C LEU A 141 -13.75 8.67 -23.36
N VAL A 142 -14.66 8.20 -24.18
CA VAL A 142 -15.67 7.21 -23.78
C VAL A 142 -15.54 5.98 -24.67
N MET A 143 -15.51 4.80 -24.07
CA MET A 143 -15.58 3.52 -24.77
C MET A 143 -16.70 2.68 -24.20
N VAL A 144 -17.66 2.34 -25.05
CA VAL A 144 -18.68 1.34 -24.77
C VAL A 144 -18.21 0.02 -25.38
N THR A 145 -18.22 -1.04 -24.59
CA THR A 145 -17.79 -2.36 -25.09
C THR A 145 -18.72 -2.85 -26.20
N PRO A 146 -18.19 -3.56 -27.21
CA PRO A 146 -19.02 -4.09 -28.31
C PRO A 146 -19.97 -5.19 -27.86
N GLU A 147 -19.71 -5.80 -26.71
CA GLU A 147 -20.49 -6.86 -26.10
C GLU A 147 -20.56 -6.64 -24.58
N PRO A 148 -21.62 -7.12 -23.91
CA PRO A 148 -21.64 -7.11 -22.45
C PRO A 148 -20.57 -8.07 -21.91
N MET A 149 -19.96 -7.70 -20.77
CA MET A 149 -18.94 -8.51 -20.13
C MET A 149 -19.59 -9.56 -19.22
N GLN A 150 -19.09 -10.78 -19.26
CA GLN A 150 -19.57 -11.84 -18.35
C GLN A 150 -19.15 -11.58 -16.90
N GLY A 151 -17.95 -11.05 -16.71
CA GLY A 151 -17.41 -10.64 -15.41
C GLY A 151 -17.37 -9.11 -15.29
N THR A 152 -16.17 -8.58 -15.10
CA THR A 152 -15.91 -7.14 -15.02
C THR A 152 -15.16 -6.64 -16.26
N LEU A 153 -14.95 -5.32 -16.34
CA LEU A 153 -14.17 -4.72 -17.43
C LEU A 153 -12.67 -5.06 -17.35
N ALA A 154 -12.22 -5.60 -16.23
CA ALA A 154 -10.85 -6.09 -16.07
C ALA A 154 -10.62 -7.49 -16.66
N ASP A 155 -11.67 -8.14 -17.15
CA ASP A 155 -11.54 -9.44 -17.81
C ASP A 155 -11.06 -9.28 -19.25
N ALA A 156 -10.39 -10.31 -19.74
CA ALA A 156 -9.86 -10.32 -21.10
C ALA A 156 -10.99 -10.26 -22.16
N SER A 157 -10.69 -9.64 -23.27
CA SER A 157 -11.57 -9.64 -24.44
C SER A 157 -11.42 -10.93 -25.25
N HIS A 158 -12.49 -11.27 -26.00
CA HIS A 158 -12.55 -12.49 -26.82
C HIS A 158 -12.47 -12.19 -28.33
N ASP A 159 -11.93 -11.05 -28.71
CA ASP A 159 -11.84 -10.59 -30.11
C ASP A 159 -10.48 -10.83 -30.78
N GLY A 160 -9.61 -11.61 -30.11
CA GLY A 160 -8.26 -11.90 -30.59
C GLY A 160 -7.19 -10.92 -30.12
N TRP A 161 -7.57 -9.90 -29.36
CA TRP A 161 -6.63 -8.98 -28.70
C TRP A 161 -6.75 -9.10 -27.19
N GLN A 162 -5.68 -9.52 -26.54
CA GLN A 162 -5.64 -9.85 -25.12
C GLN A 162 -5.82 -8.66 -24.18
N ALA A 163 -5.48 -7.46 -24.63
CA ALA A 163 -5.66 -6.26 -23.84
C ALA A 163 -7.12 -6.11 -23.40
N THR A 164 -7.32 -5.90 -22.10
CA THR A 164 -8.66 -5.60 -21.57
C THR A 164 -9.17 -4.28 -22.13
N MET A 165 -10.44 -4.02 -21.99
CA MET A 165 -11.01 -2.71 -22.42
C MET A 165 -10.40 -1.56 -21.62
N LEU A 166 -10.00 -1.81 -20.36
CA LEU A 166 -9.30 -0.84 -19.52
C LEU A 166 -7.89 -0.55 -20.04
N ASP A 167 -7.15 -1.58 -20.45
CA ASP A 167 -5.83 -1.42 -21.07
C ASP A 167 -5.91 -0.65 -22.38
N ARG A 168 -6.91 -0.93 -23.21
CA ARG A 168 -7.14 -0.22 -24.46
C ARG A 168 -7.41 1.27 -24.24
N MET A 169 -8.21 1.59 -23.23
CA MET A 169 -8.44 3.00 -22.87
C MET A 169 -7.17 3.69 -22.41
N GLN A 170 -6.33 3.04 -21.61
CA GLN A 170 -5.05 3.59 -21.21
C GLN A 170 -4.17 3.92 -22.42
N ASP A 171 -4.11 3.02 -23.39
CA ASP A 171 -3.33 3.22 -24.61
C ASP A 171 -3.89 4.37 -25.46
N MET A 172 -5.22 4.47 -25.58
CA MET A 172 -5.86 5.60 -26.29
C MET A 172 -5.53 6.95 -25.64
N LEU A 173 -5.57 7.02 -24.31
CA LEU A 173 -5.28 8.25 -23.58
C LEU A 173 -3.81 8.67 -23.70
N ARG A 174 -2.91 7.72 -23.99
CA ARG A 174 -1.47 7.96 -24.09
C ARG A 174 -0.93 8.12 -25.51
N VAL A 175 -1.77 8.12 -26.53
CA VAL A 175 -1.31 8.42 -27.90
C VAL A 175 -0.72 9.83 -27.95
N ASP A 176 0.25 10.05 -28.83
CA ASP A 176 1.04 11.30 -28.85
C ASP A 176 0.19 12.57 -28.94
N GLN A 177 -0.90 12.52 -29.69
CA GLN A 177 -1.79 13.67 -29.91
C GLN A 177 -2.97 13.74 -28.95
N SER A 178 -3.01 12.89 -27.92
CA SER A 178 -4.09 12.91 -26.94
C SER A 178 -4.13 14.21 -26.15
N GLU A 179 -5.32 14.78 -26.03
CA GLU A 179 -5.59 16.00 -25.27
C GLU A 179 -6.07 15.73 -23.84
N CYS A 180 -6.39 14.49 -23.51
CA CYS A 180 -6.98 14.12 -22.22
C CYS A 180 -6.29 12.93 -21.59
N SER A 181 -6.37 12.85 -20.25
CA SER A 181 -5.83 11.77 -19.44
C SER A 181 -6.91 10.93 -18.77
N ILE A 182 -8.16 11.31 -18.91
CA ILE A 182 -9.32 10.65 -18.30
C ILE A 182 -10.15 9.96 -19.37
N GLY A 183 -10.53 8.71 -19.10
CA GLY A 183 -11.42 7.93 -19.92
C GLY A 183 -12.52 7.26 -19.10
N ILE A 184 -13.62 6.97 -19.77
CA ILE A 184 -14.76 6.24 -19.23
C ILE A 184 -14.94 4.98 -20.07
N VAL A 185 -14.95 3.82 -19.43
CA VAL A 185 -15.22 2.53 -20.09
C VAL A 185 -16.45 1.93 -19.45
N THR A 186 -17.36 1.44 -20.26
CA THR A 186 -18.58 0.80 -19.77
C THR A 186 -19.07 -0.32 -20.70
N ASP A 187 -19.62 -1.37 -20.11
CA ASP A 187 -20.43 -2.37 -20.79
C ASP A 187 -21.94 -2.19 -20.51
N GLY A 188 -22.29 -1.10 -19.84
CA GLY A 188 -23.63 -0.77 -19.37
C GLY A 188 -23.81 -1.03 -17.88
N ARG A 189 -23.36 -2.16 -17.36
CA ARG A 189 -23.39 -2.48 -15.93
C ARG A 189 -22.21 -1.84 -15.20
N TRP A 190 -20.99 -2.15 -15.62
CA TRP A 190 -19.77 -1.62 -15.04
C TRP A 190 -19.38 -0.31 -15.69
N TRP A 191 -18.99 0.66 -14.85
CA TRP A 191 -18.55 1.97 -15.29
C TRP A 191 -17.18 2.24 -14.69
N ALA A 192 -16.16 2.23 -15.52
CA ALA A 192 -14.80 2.50 -15.09
C ALA A 192 -14.39 3.94 -15.40
N ILE A 193 -13.77 4.57 -14.41
CA ILE A 193 -13.01 5.81 -14.59
C ILE A 193 -11.55 5.39 -14.73
N VAL A 194 -10.91 5.76 -15.84
CA VAL A 194 -9.51 5.44 -16.14
C VAL A 194 -8.72 6.73 -16.16
N SER A 195 -7.62 6.74 -15.43
CA SER A 195 -6.62 7.81 -15.48
C SER A 195 -5.32 7.27 -16.05
N ALA A 196 -4.87 7.84 -17.16
CA ALA A 196 -3.62 7.44 -17.81
C ALA A 196 -2.89 8.68 -18.35
N PRO A 197 -2.27 9.48 -17.47
CA PRO A 197 -1.43 10.60 -17.88
C PRO A 197 -0.17 10.08 -18.59
N LYS A 198 0.39 10.87 -19.51
CA LYS A 198 1.57 10.49 -20.30
C LYS A 198 2.83 10.37 -19.42
N ASP A 199 2.87 11.10 -18.35
CA ASP A 199 4.03 11.24 -17.44
C ASP A 199 3.76 10.71 -16.02
N GLY A 200 2.76 9.88 -15.86
CA GLY A 200 2.38 9.32 -14.56
C GLY A 200 1.82 7.90 -14.65
N PRO A 201 1.60 7.26 -13.50
CA PRO A 201 1.04 5.92 -13.47
C PRO A 201 -0.41 5.88 -13.92
N ALA A 202 -0.83 4.79 -14.54
CA ALA A 202 -2.22 4.53 -14.85
C ALA A 202 -2.95 3.96 -13.62
N ALA A 203 -4.23 4.31 -13.51
CA ALA A 203 -5.13 3.78 -12.49
C ALA A 203 -6.54 3.72 -13.05
N TRP A 204 -7.37 2.84 -12.51
CA TRP A 204 -8.78 2.79 -12.83
C TRP A 204 -9.61 2.36 -11.62
N GLY A 205 -10.87 2.73 -11.63
CA GLY A 205 -11.86 2.27 -10.65
C GLY A 205 -13.19 1.99 -11.34
N GLN A 206 -13.79 0.83 -11.05
CA GLN A 206 -15.04 0.37 -11.61
C GLN A 206 -16.18 0.53 -10.61
N PHE A 207 -17.26 1.15 -11.08
CA PHE A 207 -18.51 1.34 -10.35
C PHE A 207 -19.55 0.36 -10.89
N ASP A 208 -20.23 -0.36 -10.01
CA ASP A 208 -21.33 -1.24 -10.38
C ASP A 208 -22.65 -0.46 -10.40
N SER A 209 -23.20 -0.21 -11.57
CA SER A 209 -24.45 0.55 -11.72
C SER A 209 -25.66 -0.15 -11.12
N GLN A 210 -25.61 -1.46 -10.88
CA GLN A 210 -26.67 -2.18 -10.17
C GLN A 210 -26.87 -1.65 -8.74
N MET A 211 -25.84 -1.07 -8.14
CA MET A 211 -25.88 -0.51 -6.79
C MET A 211 -26.46 0.92 -6.73
N TRP A 212 -26.64 1.60 -7.84
CA TRP A 212 -26.90 3.05 -7.88
C TRP A 212 -28.25 3.49 -7.30
N VAL A 213 -29.22 2.61 -7.22
CA VAL A 213 -30.51 2.91 -6.57
C VAL A 213 -30.46 2.59 -5.07
N ASP A 214 -29.92 1.44 -4.72
CA ASP A 214 -29.91 0.94 -3.32
C ASP A 214 -28.78 1.56 -2.49
N THR A 215 -27.69 1.96 -3.11
CA THR A 215 -26.53 2.56 -2.47
C THR A 215 -26.21 3.94 -3.10
N PRO A 216 -26.98 4.98 -2.73
CA PRO A 216 -26.86 6.31 -3.38
C PRO A 216 -25.47 6.94 -3.26
N THR A 217 -24.71 6.61 -2.24
CA THR A 217 -23.37 7.19 -2.00
C THR A 217 -22.40 6.91 -3.13
N VAL A 218 -22.42 5.70 -3.69
CA VAL A 218 -21.57 5.30 -4.83
C VAL A 218 -21.97 6.05 -6.09
N ARG A 219 -23.28 6.14 -6.36
CA ARG A 219 -23.82 6.92 -7.48
C ARG A 219 -23.46 8.39 -7.39
N ASP A 220 -23.66 8.99 -6.22
CA ASP A 220 -23.37 10.40 -6.00
C ASP A 220 -21.89 10.72 -6.20
N ALA A 221 -21.00 9.83 -5.76
CA ALA A 221 -19.57 9.94 -6.02
C ALA A 221 -19.26 9.88 -7.52
N PHE A 222 -19.82 8.93 -8.24
CA PHE A 222 -19.65 8.80 -9.68
C PHE A 222 -20.08 10.07 -10.44
N VAL A 223 -21.25 10.59 -10.09
CA VAL A 223 -21.79 11.82 -10.71
C VAL A 223 -20.89 13.01 -10.45
N GLU A 224 -20.43 13.19 -9.21
CA GLU A 224 -19.59 14.33 -8.83
C GLU A 224 -18.21 14.28 -9.47
N LEU A 225 -17.58 13.11 -9.50
CA LEU A 225 -16.26 12.91 -10.10
C LEU A 225 -16.23 13.23 -11.59
N LEU A 226 -17.28 12.88 -12.32
CA LEU A 226 -17.38 13.05 -13.77
C LEU A 226 -18.21 14.28 -14.19
N SER A 227 -18.54 15.16 -13.26
CA SER A 227 -19.22 16.41 -13.58
C SER A 227 -18.36 17.30 -14.47
N ILE A 228 -19.01 18.11 -15.31
CA ILE A 228 -18.33 19.08 -16.17
C ILE A 228 -17.39 19.96 -15.36
N ARG A 229 -17.87 20.46 -14.23
CA ARG A 229 -17.09 21.30 -13.33
C ARG A 229 -15.81 20.59 -12.88
N ARG A 230 -15.93 19.35 -12.39
CA ARG A 230 -14.76 18.62 -11.85
C ARG A 230 -13.74 18.28 -12.92
N LEU A 231 -14.15 17.98 -14.12
CA LEU A 231 -13.25 17.69 -15.23
C LEU A 231 -12.58 18.94 -15.84
N THR A 232 -13.15 20.11 -15.62
CA THR A 232 -12.71 21.37 -16.26
C THR A 232 -12.13 22.41 -15.31
N LEU A 233 -12.11 22.16 -14.00
CA LEU A 233 -11.46 23.05 -13.03
C LEU A 233 -9.99 23.22 -13.37
N ALA A 234 -9.48 24.46 -13.22
CA ALA A 234 -8.05 24.75 -13.35
C ALA A 234 -7.22 24.13 -12.24
N GLU A 235 -7.77 24.12 -11.03
CA GLU A 235 -7.16 23.49 -9.84
C GLU A 235 -8.14 22.48 -9.24
N ALA A 236 -7.64 21.41 -8.68
CA ALA A 236 -8.42 20.32 -8.11
C ALA A 236 -9.38 19.67 -9.14
N SER A 237 -8.99 19.62 -10.41
CA SER A 237 -9.66 18.80 -11.41
C SER A 237 -9.52 17.31 -11.07
N LEU A 238 -10.31 16.46 -11.71
CA LEU A 238 -10.18 15.01 -11.51
C LEU A 238 -8.76 14.53 -11.81
N SER A 239 -8.12 15.05 -12.86
CA SER A 239 -6.72 14.76 -13.19
C SER A 239 -5.78 15.16 -12.04
N ASP A 240 -5.97 16.33 -11.45
CA ASP A 240 -5.18 16.80 -10.29
C ASP A 240 -5.40 15.92 -9.06
N LEU A 241 -6.62 15.45 -8.84
CA LEU A 241 -6.93 14.55 -7.74
C LEU A 241 -6.19 13.20 -7.88
N PHE A 242 -6.05 12.71 -9.11
CA PHE A 242 -5.23 11.52 -9.36
C PHE A 242 -3.74 11.76 -9.08
N VAL A 243 -3.19 12.89 -9.51
CA VAL A 243 -1.79 13.26 -9.23
C VAL A 243 -1.56 13.39 -7.72
N LYS A 244 -2.44 14.07 -7.01
CA LYS A 244 -2.36 14.21 -5.54
C LYS A 244 -2.51 12.87 -4.81
N SER A 245 -3.28 11.93 -5.37
CA SER A 245 -3.44 10.59 -4.80
C SER A 245 -2.15 9.78 -4.89
N VAL A 246 -1.39 9.90 -5.98
CA VAL A 246 -0.04 9.31 -6.09
C VAL A 246 0.90 9.89 -5.04
N THR A 247 0.95 11.20 -4.90
CA THR A 247 1.77 11.89 -3.89
C THR A 247 1.39 11.47 -2.47
N SER A 248 0.10 11.37 -2.19
CA SER A 248 -0.41 10.91 -0.89
C SER A 248 0.03 9.48 -0.55
N ALA A 249 0.05 8.59 -1.54
CA ALA A 249 0.54 7.22 -1.36
C ALA A 249 2.05 7.19 -1.04
N GLU A 250 2.83 8.04 -1.67
CA GLU A 250 4.27 8.18 -1.39
C GLU A 250 4.52 8.71 0.02
N GLU A 251 3.79 9.73 0.46
CA GLU A 251 3.87 10.26 1.84
C GLU A 251 3.51 9.20 2.89
N ILE A 252 2.49 8.40 2.65
CA ILE A 252 2.10 7.28 3.52
C ILE A 252 3.23 6.26 3.59
N THR A 253 3.88 5.94 2.47
CA THR A 253 4.99 5.00 2.41
C THR A 253 6.17 5.48 3.25
N ASP A 254 6.55 6.75 3.14
CA ASP A 254 7.63 7.34 3.94
C ASP A 254 7.29 7.34 5.44
N THR A 255 6.08 7.71 5.78
CA THR A 255 5.60 7.68 7.18
C THR A 255 5.60 6.27 7.73
N LEU A 256 5.10 5.32 6.95
CA LEU A 256 5.08 3.90 7.32
C LEU A 256 6.50 3.37 7.53
N GLY A 257 7.45 3.74 6.68
CA GLY A 257 8.86 3.35 6.83
C GLY A 257 9.45 3.79 8.18
N ARG A 258 9.17 5.02 8.60
CA ARG A 258 9.61 5.52 9.91
C ARG A 258 8.92 4.79 11.08
N GLN A 259 7.62 4.57 10.98
CA GLN A 259 6.85 3.88 12.02
C GLN A 259 7.25 2.41 12.16
N VAL A 260 7.54 1.73 11.05
CA VAL A 260 8.05 0.35 11.06
C VAL A 260 9.42 0.27 11.74
N ARG A 261 10.29 1.26 11.52
CA ARG A 261 11.57 1.33 12.26
C ARG A 261 11.35 1.42 13.76
N GLN A 262 10.43 2.26 14.21
CA GLN A 262 10.08 2.37 15.64
C GLN A 262 9.52 1.06 16.19
N ALA A 263 8.72 0.36 15.40
CA ALA A 263 8.21 -0.95 15.77
C ALA A 263 9.32 -2.01 15.89
N VAL A 264 10.28 -2.00 14.98
CA VAL A 264 11.48 -2.88 15.07
C VAL A 264 12.28 -2.58 16.33
N GLU A 265 12.50 -1.32 16.66
CA GLU A 265 13.18 -0.90 17.88
C GLU A 265 12.43 -1.40 19.14
N LEU A 266 11.11 -1.30 19.14
CA LEU A 266 10.27 -1.80 20.23
C LEU A 266 10.35 -3.32 20.37
N LEU A 267 10.35 -4.08 19.29
CA LEU A 267 10.52 -5.53 19.33
C LEU A 267 11.90 -5.92 19.86
N VAL A 268 12.95 -5.23 19.45
CA VAL A 268 14.31 -5.46 19.97
C VAL A 268 14.36 -5.16 21.48
N SER A 269 13.68 -4.11 21.93
CA SER A 269 13.56 -3.80 23.36
C SER A 269 12.83 -4.92 24.13
N ALA A 270 11.76 -5.46 23.57
CA ALA A 270 11.05 -6.60 24.17
C ALA A 270 11.93 -7.85 24.23
N PHE A 271 12.70 -8.12 23.20
CA PHE A 271 13.68 -9.21 23.19
C PHE A 271 14.78 -8.99 24.21
N SER A 272 15.26 -7.76 24.35
CA SER A 272 16.23 -7.37 25.37
C SER A 272 15.71 -7.64 26.79
N GLU A 273 14.46 -7.29 27.07
CA GLU A 273 13.82 -7.54 28.36
C GLU A 273 13.71 -9.06 28.65
N THR A 274 13.35 -9.86 27.66
CA THR A 274 13.30 -11.33 27.78
C THR A 274 14.69 -11.93 28.04
N SER A 275 15.69 -11.46 27.30
CA SER A 275 17.10 -11.88 27.50
C SER A 275 17.61 -11.53 28.90
N ALA A 276 17.37 -10.31 29.37
CA ALA A 276 17.76 -9.85 30.69
C ALA A 276 17.07 -10.64 31.80
N LYS A 277 15.78 -10.93 31.65
CA LYS A 277 15.02 -11.75 32.60
C LYS A 277 15.60 -13.15 32.72
N ALA A 278 15.88 -13.81 31.61
CA ALA A 278 16.49 -15.15 31.62
C ALA A 278 17.85 -15.17 32.34
N ARG A 279 18.71 -14.20 32.05
CA ARG A 279 20.02 -14.07 32.72
C ARG A 279 19.90 -13.80 34.23
N ASN A 280 18.95 -12.94 34.62
CA ASN A 280 18.71 -12.62 36.03
C ASN A 280 18.15 -13.80 36.84
N GLU A 281 17.40 -14.67 36.17
CA GLU A 281 16.86 -15.91 36.78
C GLU A 281 17.85 -17.08 36.70
N GLY A 282 19.06 -16.88 36.18
CA GLY A 282 20.07 -17.91 36.02
C GLY A 282 19.77 -18.94 34.95
N LEU A 283 18.86 -18.63 34.05
CA LEU A 283 18.50 -19.45 32.89
C LEU A 283 19.42 -19.14 31.71
N GLU A 284 19.49 -20.09 30.78
CA GLU A 284 20.19 -19.87 29.53
C GLU A 284 19.48 -18.77 28.72
N ASP A 285 20.27 -17.85 28.16
CA ASP A 285 19.73 -16.81 27.26
C ASP A 285 19.17 -17.47 25.98
N PRO A 286 17.87 -17.33 25.66
CA PRO A 286 17.29 -17.97 24.49
C PRO A 286 17.73 -17.34 23.17
N PHE A 287 18.37 -16.16 23.22
CA PHE A 287 18.78 -15.44 22.02
C PHE A 287 20.17 -15.85 21.53
N PRO A 288 20.43 -15.81 20.23
CA PRO A 288 21.77 -15.99 19.70
C PRO A 288 22.72 -14.90 20.18
N LYS A 289 24.01 -15.16 20.13
CA LYS A 289 25.04 -14.20 20.54
C LYS A 289 25.21 -13.07 19.53
N SER A 290 24.93 -13.34 18.24
CA SER A 290 25.04 -12.36 17.17
C SER A 290 23.89 -11.36 17.20
N GLY A 291 24.18 -10.09 17.44
CA GLY A 291 23.20 -9.02 17.34
C GLY A 291 22.65 -8.86 15.91
N GLU A 292 23.47 -9.11 14.91
CA GLU A 292 23.06 -9.09 13.51
C GLU A 292 21.97 -10.13 13.22
N GLU A 293 22.14 -11.36 13.71
CA GLU A 293 21.13 -12.42 13.59
C GLU A 293 19.82 -12.06 14.29
N ILE A 294 19.89 -11.46 15.47
CA ILE A 294 18.70 -10.99 16.21
C ILE A 294 17.99 -9.89 15.40
N TYR A 295 18.74 -8.97 14.83
CA TYR A 295 18.17 -7.89 14.01
C TYR A 295 17.51 -8.42 12.73
N GLU A 296 18.15 -9.33 12.02
CA GLU A 296 17.58 -9.99 10.83
C GLU A 296 16.28 -10.72 11.17
N ALA A 297 16.25 -11.43 12.29
CA ALA A 297 15.05 -12.11 12.78
C ALA A 297 13.93 -11.11 13.09
N THR A 298 14.26 -10.00 13.73
CA THR A 298 13.29 -8.95 14.07
C THR A 298 12.69 -8.30 12.81
N VAL A 299 13.52 -7.97 11.85
CA VAL A 299 13.08 -7.44 10.55
C VAL A 299 12.20 -8.45 9.83
N THR A 300 12.58 -9.73 9.85
CA THR A 300 11.77 -10.80 9.23
C THR A 300 10.40 -10.93 9.89
N VAL A 301 10.33 -10.85 11.22
CA VAL A 301 9.04 -10.84 11.95
C VAL A 301 8.17 -9.65 11.53
N MET A 302 8.76 -8.46 11.42
CA MET A 302 8.03 -7.28 10.93
C MET A 302 7.52 -7.48 9.50
N MET A 303 8.33 -8.05 8.62
CA MET A 303 7.93 -8.32 7.25
C MET A 303 6.85 -9.41 7.16
N ARG A 304 6.85 -10.38 8.06
CA ARG A 304 5.74 -11.34 8.20
C ARG A 304 4.42 -10.64 8.51
N ILE A 305 4.43 -9.71 9.45
CA ILE A 305 3.25 -8.92 9.83
C ILE A 305 2.74 -8.10 8.63
N VAL A 306 3.63 -7.35 7.99
CA VAL A 306 3.28 -6.51 6.83
C VAL A 306 2.73 -7.37 5.68
N PHE A 307 3.39 -8.50 5.39
CA PHE A 307 2.94 -9.43 4.36
C PHE A 307 1.55 -9.99 4.67
N LEU A 308 1.29 -10.42 5.90
CA LEU A 308 0.00 -10.97 6.30
C LEU A 308 -1.12 -9.94 6.16
N LEU A 309 -0.90 -8.71 6.61
CA LEU A 309 -1.86 -7.62 6.46
C LEU A 309 -2.13 -7.29 4.99
N PHE A 310 -1.09 -7.25 4.19
CA PHE A 310 -1.20 -7.03 2.74
C PHE A 310 -1.99 -8.17 2.06
N ALA A 311 -1.65 -9.41 2.34
CA ALA A 311 -2.27 -10.59 1.72
C ALA A 311 -3.74 -10.75 2.13
N GLU A 312 -4.07 -10.50 3.40
CA GLU A 312 -5.46 -10.54 3.89
C GLU A 312 -6.32 -9.49 3.20
N GLU A 313 -5.86 -8.26 3.11
CA GLU A 313 -6.64 -7.17 2.51
C GLU A 313 -6.83 -7.35 1.01
N ARG A 314 -5.88 -7.99 0.34
CA ARG A 314 -5.98 -8.33 -1.09
C ARG A 314 -6.72 -9.64 -1.37
N GLY A 315 -7.23 -10.31 -0.36
CA GLY A 315 -7.99 -11.55 -0.52
C GLY A 315 -7.15 -12.76 -0.97
N LEU A 316 -5.85 -12.73 -0.71
CA LEU A 316 -4.91 -13.80 -1.06
C LEU A 316 -4.88 -14.94 -0.04
N LEU A 317 -5.46 -14.74 1.14
CA LEU A 317 -5.56 -15.72 2.21
C LEU A 317 -7.00 -16.22 2.37
N PRO A 318 -7.24 -17.37 3.03
CA PRO A 318 -8.59 -17.89 3.21
C PRO A 318 -9.52 -16.87 3.86
N GLN A 319 -10.72 -16.73 3.30
CA GLN A 319 -11.76 -15.83 3.80
C GLN A 319 -12.81 -16.57 4.64
N SER A 320 -12.38 -17.61 5.37
CA SER A 320 -13.24 -18.33 6.29
C SER A 320 -13.26 -17.65 7.67
N ARG A 321 -14.37 -17.84 8.41
CA ARG A 321 -14.44 -17.36 9.80
C ARG A 321 -13.37 -17.96 10.69
N LEU A 322 -12.99 -19.21 10.43
CA LEU A 322 -11.91 -19.87 11.18
C LEU A 322 -10.59 -19.15 10.99
N PHE A 323 -10.23 -18.82 9.74
CA PHE A 323 -8.99 -18.08 9.46
C PHE A 323 -9.02 -16.69 10.11
N GLU A 324 -10.08 -15.94 9.91
CA GLU A 324 -10.22 -14.57 10.45
C GLU A 324 -10.13 -14.55 11.98
N ASN A 325 -10.73 -15.51 12.66
CA ASN A 325 -10.81 -15.53 14.13
C ASN A 325 -9.58 -16.17 14.80
N ALA A 326 -8.87 -17.07 14.12
CA ALA A 326 -7.81 -17.86 14.74
C ALA A 326 -6.42 -17.58 14.17
N TYR A 327 -6.30 -17.18 12.89
CA TYR A 327 -5.03 -17.01 12.19
C TYR A 327 -4.82 -15.59 11.64
N GLY A 328 -5.88 -14.88 11.27
CA GLY A 328 -5.79 -13.55 10.67
C GLY A 328 -5.23 -12.51 11.61
N MET A 329 -4.48 -11.56 11.06
CA MET A 329 -3.87 -10.45 11.80
C MET A 329 -4.62 -9.13 11.64
N ALA A 330 -5.50 -9.01 10.66
CA ALA A 330 -6.17 -7.75 10.32
C ALA A 330 -7.06 -7.20 11.45
N THR A 331 -7.71 -8.08 12.22
CA THR A 331 -8.61 -7.71 13.33
C THR A 331 -7.95 -7.68 14.70
N VAL A 332 -6.72 -8.16 14.81
CA VAL A 332 -6.02 -8.28 16.09
C VAL A 332 -5.79 -6.92 16.74
N LEU A 333 -5.44 -5.90 15.97
CA LEU A 333 -5.26 -4.55 16.49
C LEU A 333 -6.55 -4.03 17.15
N ASP A 334 -7.70 -4.22 16.50
CA ASP A 334 -8.98 -3.76 17.05
C ASP A 334 -9.33 -4.46 18.37
N GLU A 335 -9.03 -5.75 18.49
CA GLU A 335 -9.19 -6.52 19.72
C GLU A 335 -8.26 -5.99 20.84
N LEU A 336 -7.00 -5.71 20.52
CA LEU A 336 -6.03 -5.18 21.47
C LEU A 336 -6.35 -3.73 21.89
N GLU A 337 -6.81 -2.90 20.94
CA GLU A 337 -7.27 -1.53 21.26
C GLU A 337 -8.49 -1.54 22.18
N ALA A 338 -9.44 -2.44 21.96
CA ALA A 338 -10.60 -2.61 22.84
C ALA A 338 -10.17 -3.02 24.26
N ARG A 339 -9.23 -3.94 24.38
CA ARG A 339 -8.67 -4.32 25.70
C ARG A 339 -7.94 -3.16 26.38
N ALA A 340 -7.14 -2.41 25.65
CA ALA A 340 -6.44 -1.23 26.16
C ALA A 340 -7.42 -0.17 26.69
N ASN A 341 -8.52 0.05 26.00
CA ASN A 341 -9.55 1.00 26.41
C ASN A 341 -10.30 0.54 27.67
N ASN A 342 -10.51 -0.77 27.84
CA ASN A 342 -11.27 -1.32 28.95
C ASN A 342 -10.40 -1.59 30.20
N GLU A 343 -9.19 -2.06 30.02
CA GLU A 343 -8.33 -2.56 31.10
C GLU A 343 -7.05 -1.73 31.29
N GLY A 344 -6.72 -0.86 30.35
CA GLY A 344 -5.47 -0.13 30.28
C GLY A 344 -4.39 -0.87 29.51
N ASP A 345 -3.46 -0.12 28.92
CA ASP A 345 -2.35 -0.64 28.12
C ASP A 345 -1.44 -1.58 28.93
N GLU A 346 -1.18 -1.22 30.19
CA GLU A 346 -0.29 -1.97 31.09
C GLU A 346 -0.84 -3.36 31.48
N ALA A 347 -2.15 -3.53 31.47
CA ALA A 347 -2.77 -4.82 31.78
C ALA A 347 -2.42 -5.92 30.78
N MET A 348 -1.98 -5.55 29.59
CA MET A 348 -1.60 -6.47 28.52
C MET A 348 -0.13 -6.93 28.58
N ASP A 349 0.64 -6.49 29.54
CA ASP A 349 2.03 -6.97 29.73
C ASP A 349 2.10 -8.46 30.08
N GLY A 350 1.05 -9.02 30.67
CA GLY A 350 1.00 -10.41 31.14
C GLY A 350 0.50 -11.43 30.11
N THR A 351 0.07 -11.02 28.94
CA THR A 351 -0.46 -11.90 27.89
C THR A 351 0.31 -11.76 26.59
N SER A 352 0.33 -12.81 25.76
CA SER A 352 1.10 -12.86 24.50
C SER A 352 0.29 -13.52 23.37
N MET A 353 -1.02 -13.35 23.34
CA MET A 353 -1.91 -14.00 22.38
C MET A 353 -1.63 -13.58 20.93
N ALA A 354 -1.37 -12.30 20.70
CA ALA A 354 -1.07 -11.77 19.35
C ALA A 354 0.24 -12.35 18.81
N TRP A 355 1.26 -12.47 19.64
CA TRP A 355 2.53 -13.08 19.26
C TRP A 355 2.36 -14.57 18.93
N HIS A 356 1.64 -15.31 19.75
CA HIS A 356 1.38 -16.73 19.52
C HIS A 356 0.59 -16.95 18.23
N ARG A 357 -0.39 -16.09 17.93
CA ARG A 357 -1.14 -16.11 16.68
C ARG A 357 -0.21 -15.88 15.48
N LEU A 358 0.67 -14.88 15.55
CA LEU A 358 1.64 -14.59 14.50
C LEU A 358 2.55 -15.79 14.21
N ILE A 359 3.09 -16.41 15.24
CA ILE A 359 3.96 -17.59 15.11
C ILE A 359 3.19 -18.77 14.51
N ALA A 360 1.98 -19.05 14.98
CA ALA A 360 1.14 -20.14 14.47
C ALA A 360 0.75 -19.91 13.00
N THR A 361 0.37 -18.69 12.64
CA THR A 361 0.01 -18.35 11.26
C THR A 361 1.22 -18.42 10.33
N SER A 362 2.38 -17.99 10.78
CA SER A 362 3.63 -18.10 10.03
C SER A 362 3.98 -19.55 9.72
N GLN A 363 3.85 -20.43 10.69
CA GLN A 363 4.08 -21.87 10.51
C GLN A 363 3.05 -22.48 9.56
N ALA A 364 1.77 -22.14 9.71
CA ALA A 364 0.70 -22.61 8.84
C ALA A 364 0.90 -22.17 7.38
N LEU A 365 1.38 -20.96 7.14
CA LEU A 365 1.72 -20.50 5.79
C LEU A 365 2.89 -21.25 5.18
N PHE A 366 3.87 -21.59 5.97
CA PHE A 366 5.04 -22.33 5.49
C PHE A 366 4.72 -23.79 5.17
N GLU A 367 4.06 -24.49 6.08
CA GLU A 367 3.78 -25.93 5.99
C GLU A 367 2.44 -26.26 5.33
N GLY A 368 1.54 -25.30 5.24
CA GLY A 368 0.14 -25.52 4.89
C GLY A 368 -0.71 -25.97 6.07
N ALA A 369 -2.01 -25.79 5.96
CA ALA A 369 -2.97 -26.24 6.97
C ALA A 369 -4.32 -26.53 6.33
N THR A 370 -4.97 -27.62 6.76
CA THR A 370 -6.34 -27.95 6.35
C THR A 370 -7.13 -28.31 7.60
N PHE A 371 -8.19 -27.57 7.85
CA PHE A 371 -9.09 -27.83 8.96
C PHE A 371 -10.51 -27.37 8.59
N GLU A 372 -11.48 -28.23 8.73
CA GLU A 372 -12.88 -27.98 8.32
C GLU A 372 -12.96 -27.45 6.87
N ASP A 373 -13.47 -26.24 6.69
CA ASP A 373 -13.58 -25.56 5.40
C ASP A 373 -12.35 -24.72 5.04
N MET A 374 -11.42 -24.55 5.98
CA MET A 374 -10.18 -23.81 5.74
C MET A 374 -9.15 -24.67 5.02
N ARG A 375 -8.72 -24.18 3.87
CA ARG A 375 -7.58 -24.77 3.12
C ARG A 375 -6.53 -23.70 2.88
N LEU A 376 -5.39 -23.90 3.51
CA LEU A 376 -4.23 -23.03 3.35
C LEU A 376 -3.12 -23.86 2.71
N PRO A 377 -2.74 -23.59 1.45
CA PRO A 377 -1.66 -24.33 0.82
C PRO A 377 -0.32 -23.99 1.49
N ALA A 378 0.66 -24.90 1.35
CA ALA A 378 2.02 -24.64 1.80
C ALA A 378 2.71 -23.68 0.82
N TYR A 379 2.90 -22.44 1.23
CA TYR A 379 3.59 -21.43 0.42
C TYR A 379 5.11 -21.59 0.47
N GLY A 380 5.66 -22.14 1.56
CA GLY A 380 7.10 -22.22 1.78
C GLY A 380 7.75 -20.84 1.85
N GLY A 381 8.94 -20.74 1.33
CA GLY A 381 9.69 -19.48 1.27
C GLY A 381 10.43 -19.13 2.55
N SER A 382 11.53 -18.38 2.42
CA SER A 382 12.43 -18.10 3.55
C SER A 382 11.85 -17.16 4.60
N VAL A 383 10.87 -16.31 4.23
CA VAL A 383 10.27 -15.35 5.17
C VAL A 383 9.53 -16.07 6.29
N PHE A 384 8.80 -17.14 5.99
CA PHE A 384 7.99 -17.89 6.95
C PHE A 384 8.66 -19.16 7.47
N ASP A 385 9.87 -19.47 7.01
CA ASP A 385 10.60 -20.68 7.41
C ASP A 385 10.92 -20.67 8.91
N PRO A 386 10.37 -21.62 9.70
CA PRO A 386 10.62 -21.69 11.13
C PRO A 386 12.06 -22.08 11.47
N GLU A 387 12.77 -22.73 10.56
CA GLU A 387 14.16 -23.16 10.77
C GLU A 387 15.17 -22.04 10.54
N ARG A 388 14.78 -20.94 9.91
CA ARG A 388 15.66 -19.80 9.66
C ARG A 388 16.10 -19.11 10.97
N TYR A 389 15.18 -19.00 11.92
CA TYR A 389 15.44 -18.41 13.24
C TYR A 389 14.91 -19.34 14.34
N PRO A 390 15.60 -20.44 14.62
CA PRO A 390 15.11 -21.49 15.52
C PRO A 390 14.79 -20.99 16.94
N PHE A 391 15.50 -19.96 17.41
CA PHE A 391 15.31 -19.42 18.76
C PHE A 391 13.88 -18.86 18.99
N LEU A 392 13.19 -18.46 17.92
CA LEU A 392 11.80 -18.01 18.00
C LEU A 392 10.81 -19.15 18.26
N MET A 393 11.21 -20.40 18.00
CA MET A 393 10.36 -21.59 18.07
C MET A 393 10.66 -22.48 19.27
N VAL A 394 11.71 -22.18 20.05
CA VAL A 394 12.11 -23.02 21.19
C VAL A 394 11.07 -22.90 22.31
N VAL A 395 10.66 -24.04 22.84
CA VAL A 395 9.73 -24.13 23.97
C VAL A 395 10.45 -24.57 25.24
N ASN A 396 9.88 -24.18 26.39
CA ASN A 396 10.34 -24.64 27.71
C ASN A 396 9.76 -26.03 28.05
N GLU A 397 10.02 -26.52 29.26
CA GLU A 397 9.52 -27.80 29.75
C GLU A 397 7.99 -27.90 29.80
N HIS A 398 7.29 -26.75 29.84
CA HIS A 398 5.84 -26.64 29.85
C HIS A 398 5.23 -26.47 28.47
N GLY A 399 6.04 -26.50 27.40
CA GLY A 399 5.59 -26.29 26.03
C GLY A 399 5.32 -24.83 25.66
N GLU A 400 5.75 -23.88 26.50
CA GLU A 400 5.62 -22.45 26.25
C GLU A 400 6.83 -21.92 25.50
N LEU A 401 6.62 -20.98 24.56
CA LEU A 401 7.71 -20.33 23.85
C LEU A 401 8.64 -19.60 24.82
N LYS A 402 9.94 -19.83 24.70
CA LYS A 402 10.95 -19.12 25.48
C LYS A 402 11.07 -17.66 25.10
N VAL A 403 10.81 -17.34 23.83
CA VAL A 403 10.75 -15.97 23.30
C VAL A 403 9.30 -15.65 23.02
N SER A 404 8.73 -14.75 23.78
CA SER A 404 7.36 -14.25 23.59
C SER A 404 7.35 -12.74 23.72
N VAL A 405 6.47 -12.10 22.98
CA VAL A 405 6.27 -10.66 23.02
C VAL A 405 4.88 -10.38 23.57
N SER A 406 4.80 -9.46 24.55
CA SER A 406 3.54 -9.14 25.20
C SER A 406 2.51 -8.54 24.24
N ASP A 407 1.23 -8.71 24.54
CA ASP A 407 0.14 -8.06 23.81
C ASP A 407 0.26 -6.53 23.83
N ARG A 408 0.80 -5.95 24.89
CA ARG A 408 1.09 -4.52 24.97
C ARG A 408 2.05 -4.09 23.87
N VAL A 409 3.18 -4.76 23.70
CA VAL A 409 4.17 -4.48 22.66
C VAL A 409 3.55 -4.74 21.27
N MET A 410 2.84 -5.86 21.11
CA MET A 410 2.21 -6.19 19.83
C MET A 410 1.12 -5.19 19.42
N ARG A 411 0.37 -4.64 20.37
CA ARG A 411 -0.57 -3.56 20.09
C ARG A 411 0.12 -2.36 19.43
N HIS A 412 1.21 -1.89 20.01
CA HIS A 412 1.97 -0.75 19.47
C HIS A 412 2.65 -1.08 18.14
N VAL A 413 3.17 -2.30 17.99
CA VAL A 413 3.75 -2.78 16.72
C VAL A 413 2.69 -2.80 15.61
N LEU A 414 1.54 -3.40 15.86
CA LEU A 414 0.44 -3.46 14.88
C LEU A 414 -0.14 -2.09 14.58
N HIS A 415 -0.26 -1.22 15.57
CA HIS A 415 -0.68 0.17 15.36
C HIS A 415 0.28 0.90 14.41
N SER A 416 1.59 0.73 14.59
CA SER A 416 2.62 1.37 13.76
C SER A 416 2.56 0.98 12.29
N VAL A 417 2.06 -0.20 11.95
CA VAL A 417 1.95 -0.68 10.57
C VAL A 417 0.55 -0.53 9.97
N GLN A 418 -0.44 -0.21 10.77
CA GLN A 418 -1.83 -0.06 10.29
C GLN A 418 -2.37 1.37 10.36
N ILE A 419 -1.81 2.21 11.19
CA ILE A 419 -2.26 3.59 11.39
C ILE A 419 -1.09 4.53 11.06
N ALA A 420 -1.24 5.32 10.01
CA ALA A 420 -0.25 6.34 9.66
C ALA A 420 -0.59 7.67 10.34
N GLN A 421 0.40 8.28 10.95
CA GLN A 421 0.30 9.64 11.45
C GLN A 421 0.82 10.60 10.36
N VAL A 422 -0.09 11.32 9.72
CA VAL A 422 0.24 12.35 8.73
C VAL A 422 -0.11 13.72 9.32
N GLY A 423 0.91 14.47 9.72
CA GLY A 423 0.70 15.71 10.49
C GLY A 423 0.08 15.44 11.85
N GLN A 424 -1.09 15.99 12.10
CA GLN A 424 -1.86 15.76 13.34
C GLN A 424 -2.98 14.72 13.17
N ASP A 425 -3.18 14.23 11.96
CA ASP A 425 -4.23 13.25 11.65
C ASP A 425 -3.70 11.81 11.72
N PHE A 426 -4.54 10.91 12.25
CA PHE A 426 -4.30 9.47 12.22
C PHE A 426 -5.18 8.84 11.17
N ARG A 427 -4.58 8.05 10.27
CA ARG A 427 -5.27 7.40 9.17
C ARG A 427 -4.97 5.92 9.14
N ARG A 428 -6.02 5.10 9.02
CA ARG A 428 -5.82 3.67 8.78
C ARG A 428 -5.26 3.47 7.38
N ILE A 429 -4.16 2.72 7.30
CA ILE A 429 -3.49 2.41 6.04
C ILE A 429 -4.31 1.35 5.30
N SER A 430 -4.57 1.60 4.02
CA SER A 430 -5.10 0.58 3.12
C SER A 430 -3.96 -0.07 2.37
N PHE A 431 -3.76 -1.37 2.58
CA PHE A 431 -2.75 -2.15 1.85
C PHE A 431 -3.15 -2.42 0.39
N ARG A 432 -4.37 -2.07 -0.02
CA ARG A 432 -4.77 -2.05 -1.43
C ARG A 432 -4.09 -0.92 -2.20
N ASP A 433 -3.79 0.19 -1.52
CA ASP A 433 -3.15 1.37 -2.09
C ASP A 433 -1.62 1.31 -2.04
N ILE A 434 -1.06 0.28 -1.41
CA ILE A 434 0.37 0.06 -1.29
C ILE A 434 0.80 -1.08 -2.22
N ASP A 435 1.72 -0.79 -3.13
CA ASP A 435 2.31 -1.78 -4.03
C ASP A 435 3.37 -2.63 -3.32
N VAL A 436 3.64 -3.80 -3.88
CA VAL A 436 4.71 -4.69 -3.40
C VAL A 436 6.07 -3.98 -3.42
N GLU A 437 6.32 -3.13 -4.40
CA GLU A 437 7.54 -2.33 -4.50
C GLU A 437 7.70 -1.35 -3.33
N GLN A 438 6.61 -0.77 -2.84
CA GLN A 438 6.61 0.11 -1.67
C GLN A 438 6.91 -0.65 -0.39
N ILE A 439 6.40 -1.88 -0.25
CA ILE A 439 6.75 -2.78 0.86
C ILE A 439 8.25 -3.09 0.81
N GLY A 440 8.79 -3.37 -0.37
CA GLY A 440 10.21 -3.58 -0.58
C GLY A 440 11.06 -2.36 -0.19
N TYR A 441 10.62 -1.17 -0.50
CA TYR A 441 11.25 0.08 -0.07
C TYR A 441 11.33 0.21 1.45
N ILE A 442 10.23 -0.12 2.16
CA ILE A 442 10.22 -0.14 3.63
C ILE A 442 11.26 -1.12 4.17
N TYR A 443 11.34 -2.31 3.58
CA TYR A 443 12.35 -3.31 3.94
C TYR A 443 13.78 -2.79 3.73
N GLU A 444 14.07 -2.18 2.61
CA GLU A 444 15.39 -1.59 2.32
C GLU A 444 15.77 -0.53 3.35
N GLY A 445 14.82 0.28 3.80
CA GLY A 445 15.04 1.28 4.84
C GLY A 445 15.49 0.70 6.17
N LEU A 446 15.13 -0.56 6.45
CA LEU A 446 15.54 -1.28 7.67
C LEU A 446 16.95 -1.87 7.57
N LEU A 447 17.48 -2.08 6.37
CA LEU A 447 18.79 -2.71 6.16
C LEU A 447 19.97 -1.82 6.58
N GLY A 448 19.75 -0.52 6.75
CA GLY A 448 20.75 0.43 7.23
C GLY A 448 21.01 0.39 8.74
N TYR A 449 20.39 -0.53 9.47
CA TYR A 449 20.50 -0.67 10.90
C TYR A 449 20.96 -2.07 11.29
N THR A 450 21.44 -2.19 12.52
CA THR A 450 21.79 -3.47 13.14
C THR A 450 21.46 -3.43 14.63
N CYS A 451 21.56 -4.57 15.29
CA CYS A 451 21.39 -4.68 16.72
C CYS A 451 22.74 -4.99 17.39
N ARG A 452 23.01 -4.35 18.51
CA ARG A 452 24.22 -4.57 19.32
C ARG A 452 23.85 -4.70 20.81
N ARG A 453 24.71 -5.34 21.55
CA ARG A 453 24.67 -5.30 23.01
C ARG A 453 25.45 -4.08 23.50
N SER A 454 24.85 -3.30 24.39
CA SER A 454 25.50 -2.11 24.91
C SER A 454 26.61 -2.48 25.90
N GLU A 455 27.75 -1.85 25.77
CA GLU A 455 28.90 -1.98 26.68
C GLU A 455 28.81 -1.02 27.86
N SER A 456 28.02 0.03 27.72
CA SER A 456 27.76 1.06 28.71
C SER A 456 26.30 1.54 28.60
N ILE A 457 25.88 2.46 29.47
CA ILE A 457 24.55 3.04 29.40
C ILE A 457 24.50 3.97 28.17
N ILE A 458 23.52 3.72 27.28
CA ILE A 458 23.29 4.48 26.07
C ILE A 458 21.89 5.09 26.12
N LEU A 459 21.77 6.37 25.73
CA LEU A 459 20.52 7.11 25.70
C LEU A 459 20.06 7.31 24.26
N GLY A 460 18.79 7.07 24.00
CA GLY A 460 18.13 7.51 22.80
C GLY A 460 17.71 8.98 22.93
N LEU A 461 18.18 9.84 22.03
CA LEU A 461 17.92 11.27 22.09
C LEU A 461 16.78 11.67 21.16
N ASN A 462 16.06 12.72 21.53
CA ASN A 462 15.13 13.38 20.63
C ASN A 462 15.88 14.03 19.45
N GLY A 463 15.43 13.76 18.25
CA GLY A 463 15.92 14.38 17.02
C GLY A 463 14.85 15.20 16.31
N ARG A 464 15.16 15.71 15.13
CA ARG A 464 14.21 16.34 14.21
C ARG A 464 13.99 15.45 12.98
N ASN A 465 12.85 15.63 12.32
CA ASN A 465 12.53 14.96 11.06
C ASN A 465 12.58 13.41 11.12
N GLY A 466 12.25 12.83 12.29
CA GLY A 466 12.26 11.39 12.50
C GLY A 466 13.64 10.79 12.74
N GLU A 467 14.68 11.60 12.87
CA GLU A 467 16.00 11.16 13.27
C GLU A 467 16.04 10.84 14.77
N GLU A 468 16.65 9.74 15.14
CA GLU A 468 16.66 9.20 16.50
C GLU A 468 18.07 8.77 16.91
N PRO A 469 18.97 9.75 17.19
CA PRO A 469 20.35 9.44 17.51
C PRO A 469 20.51 8.81 18.88
N GLU A 470 21.51 7.97 19.06
CA GLU A 470 21.95 7.40 20.33
C GLU A 470 23.25 8.08 20.80
N MET A 471 23.38 8.26 22.10
CA MET A 471 24.56 8.83 22.73
C MET A 471 24.90 8.12 24.04
N PRO A 472 26.17 7.72 24.27
CA PRO A 472 26.56 7.15 25.56
C PRO A 472 26.39 8.15 26.70
N LEU A 473 25.91 7.68 27.85
CA LEU A 473 25.75 8.53 29.04
C LEU A 473 27.11 9.10 29.51
N ASP A 474 28.17 8.33 29.39
CA ASP A 474 29.54 8.79 29.76
C ASP A 474 29.98 10.01 28.93
N ALA A 475 29.60 10.06 27.64
CA ALA A 475 29.89 11.20 26.79
C ALA A 475 29.10 12.46 27.21
N LEU A 476 27.83 12.29 27.62
CA LEU A 476 27.03 13.38 28.19
C LEU A 476 27.62 13.90 29.49
N GLU A 477 28.04 13.01 30.38
CA GLU A 477 28.63 13.37 31.66
C GLU A 477 29.96 14.11 31.46
N GLU A 478 30.77 13.71 30.47
CA GLU A 478 31.99 14.44 30.10
C GLU A 478 31.71 15.85 29.63
N ILE A 479 30.67 16.03 28.81
CA ILE A 479 30.22 17.34 28.34
C ILE A 479 29.77 18.19 29.53
N ALA A 480 28.99 17.65 30.45
CA ALA A 480 28.52 18.33 31.65
C ALA A 480 29.66 18.79 32.53
N GLY A 481 30.70 17.96 32.68
CA GLY A 481 31.91 18.30 33.47
C GLY A 481 32.68 19.48 32.88
N LYS A 482 32.72 19.61 31.55
CA LYS A 482 33.37 20.73 30.84
C LYS A 482 32.54 22.02 30.84
N ALA A 483 31.25 21.92 31.05
CA ALA A 483 30.29 23.04 31.01
C ALA A 483 29.71 23.38 32.38
N ALA A 484 30.44 23.07 33.47
CA ALA A 484 29.96 23.15 34.85
C ALA A 484 29.44 24.51 35.32
N ASN A 485 29.71 25.59 34.61
CA ASN A 485 29.29 26.95 34.92
C ASN A 485 28.32 27.58 33.88
N ASP A 486 27.53 26.76 33.20
CA ASP A 486 26.58 27.21 32.19
C ASP A 486 25.14 27.22 32.75
N PRO A 487 24.67 28.33 33.35
CA PRO A 487 23.35 28.34 33.98
C PRO A 487 22.17 28.24 33.00
N ARG A 488 22.41 28.42 31.71
CA ARG A 488 21.37 28.37 30.66
C ARG A 488 21.39 27.09 29.82
N GLY A 489 22.34 26.21 30.04
CA GLY A 489 22.49 24.99 29.28
C GLY A 489 22.95 25.17 27.82
N GLU A 490 23.32 26.37 27.38
CA GLU A 490 23.69 26.66 25.98
C GLU A 490 25.00 26.02 25.56
N LYS A 491 26.00 25.98 26.45
CA LYS A 491 27.29 25.32 26.15
C LYS A 491 27.14 23.81 26.08
N GLU A 492 26.37 23.22 26.99
CA GLU A 492 26.04 21.80 26.94
C GLU A 492 25.28 21.47 25.66
N ALA A 493 24.26 22.25 25.31
CA ALA A 493 23.46 22.05 24.11
C ALA A 493 24.30 22.12 22.84
N LYS A 494 25.22 23.08 22.72
CA LYS A 494 26.14 23.18 21.57
C LYS A 494 27.08 21.99 21.49
N ALA A 495 27.62 21.57 22.62
CA ALA A 495 28.52 20.42 22.66
C ALA A 495 27.81 19.11 22.28
N ILE A 496 26.58 18.91 22.74
CA ILE A 496 25.71 17.77 22.37
C ILE A 496 25.41 17.80 20.88
N GLU A 497 24.99 18.94 20.34
CA GLU A 497 24.72 19.11 18.90
C GLU A 497 25.95 18.76 18.05
N LYS A 498 27.12 19.24 18.44
CA LYS A 498 28.38 18.96 17.77
C LYS A 498 28.71 17.45 17.81
N TRP A 499 28.53 16.83 18.98
CA TRP A 499 28.79 15.41 19.14
C TRP A 499 27.85 14.56 18.26
N VAL A 500 26.57 14.88 18.25
CA VAL A 500 25.56 14.17 17.44
C VAL A 500 25.90 14.27 15.96
N LYS A 501 26.25 15.45 15.46
CA LYS A 501 26.66 15.65 14.06
C LYS A 501 27.93 14.89 13.69
N ALA A 502 28.88 14.81 14.62
CA ALA A 502 30.16 14.15 14.39
C ALA A 502 30.08 12.61 14.46
N ASN A 503 29.22 12.05 15.30
CA ASN A 503 29.20 10.62 15.64
C ASN A 503 27.97 9.87 15.13
N THR A 504 26.96 10.56 14.61
CA THR A 504 25.73 9.94 14.09
C THR A 504 25.42 10.42 12.68
N THR A 505 24.44 9.81 12.05
CA THR A 505 23.92 10.26 10.74
C THR A 505 22.87 11.37 10.87
N ALA A 506 22.49 11.76 12.09
CA ALA A 506 21.53 12.83 12.31
C ALA A 506 22.09 14.17 11.80
N SER A 507 21.49 14.69 10.74
CA SER A 507 21.87 15.92 10.08
C SER A 507 21.17 17.14 10.67
N THR A 508 20.07 16.93 11.35
CA THR A 508 19.20 17.99 11.88
C THR A 508 18.85 17.75 13.36
N PRO A 509 19.84 17.81 14.29
CA PRO A 509 19.52 17.74 15.72
C PRO A 509 18.63 18.94 16.12
N PRO A 510 17.94 18.87 17.28
CA PRO A 510 17.19 20.02 17.77
C PRO A 510 18.07 21.26 17.82
N THR A 511 17.48 22.43 17.62
CA THR A 511 18.23 23.69 17.72
C THR A 511 18.85 23.84 19.12
N THR A 512 20.00 24.50 19.21
CA THR A 512 20.67 24.76 20.49
C THR A 512 19.72 25.38 21.52
N SER A 513 18.86 26.32 21.11
CA SER A 513 17.87 26.95 21.97
C SER A 513 16.82 25.97 22.51
N LYS A 514 16.31 25.07 21.67
CA LYS A 514 15.34 24.05 22.06
C LYS A 514 15.98 23.01 22.99
N MET A 515 17.22 22.61 22.71
CA MET A 515 17.97 21.68 23.52
C MET A 515 18.32 22.25 24.90
N ALA A 516 18.74 23.53 24.97
CA ALA A 516 18.97 24.24 26.22
C ALA A 516 17.70 24.29 27.08
N LYS A 517 16.54 24.51 26.46
CA LYS A 517 15.26 24.49 27.15
C LYS A 517 14.93 23.10 27.69
N MET A 518 15.21 22.03 26.95
CA MET A 518 15.02 20.66 27.41
C MET A 518 15.90 20.32 28.61
N LEU A 519 17.15 20.81 28.64
CA LEU A 519 18.10 20.59 29.73
C LEU A 519 17.73 21.35 31.02
N THR A 520 17.06 22.49 30.90
CA THR A 520 16.77 23.37 32.03
C THR A 520 15.32 23.31 32.54
N THR A 521 14.44 22.58 31.85
CA THR A 521 13.04 22.41 32.28
C THR A 521 12.97 21.50 33.51
N LEU A 522 12.14 21.88 34.48
CA LEU A 522 11.85 21.08 35.68
C LEU A 522 11.22 19.75 35.27
N ILE A 523 11.66 18.70 35.99
CA ILE A 523 11.22 17.33 35.72
C ILE A 523 9.79 17.14 36.27
N PRO A 524 8.80 16.77 35.43
CA PRO A 524 7.45 16.43 35.89
C PRO A 524 7.45 15.16 36.76
N GLU A 525 6.43 15.01 37.61
CA GLU A 525 6.27 13.79 38.45
C GLU A 525 6.25 12.49 37.63
N ASP A 526 5.62 12.52 36.44
CA ASP A 526 5.57 11.37 35.51
C ASP A 526 6.96 10.95 35.05
N SER A 527 7.95 11.85 35.03
CA SER A 527 9.33 11.52 34.68
C SER A 527 10.03 10.72 35.75
N GLU A 528 9.71 10.92 37.03
CA GLU A 528 10.23 10.07 38.11
C GLU A 528 9.68 8.64 38.01
N LEU A 529 8.40 8.47 37.71
CA LEU A 529 7.80 7.17 37.45
C LEU A 529 8.43 6.50 36.22
N ALA A 530 8.70 7.28 35.17
CA ALA A 530 9.35 6.80 33.96
C ALA A 530 10.78 6.30 34.23
N LEU A 531 11.55 7.00 35.08
CA LEU A 531 12.87 6.57 35.48
C LEU A 531 12.84 5.26 36.30
N LEU A 532 11.84 5.04 37.15
CA LEU A 532 11.61 3.77 37.82
C LEU A 532 11.36 2.62 36.85
N ALA A 533 10.72 2.88 35.75
CA ALA A 533 10.52 1.86 34.70
C ALA A 533 11.81 1.48 33.98
N VAL A 534 12.80 2.35 33.95
CA VAL A 534 14.12 2.09 33.36
C VAL A 534 14.99 1.23 34.29
N SER A 535 15.11 1.62 35.57
CA SER A 535 15.93 0.91 36.56
C SER A 535 15.42 1.14 37.99
N ARG A 536 15.54 0.08 38.80
CA ARG A 536 15.30 0.17 40.24
C ARG A 536 16.53 0.67 40.99
N ASP A 537 17.70 0.71 40.36
CA ASP A 537 18.92 1.24 40.93
C ASP A 537 18.87 2.77 40.99
N GLU A 538 18.87 3.28 42.21
CA GLU A 538 18.82 4.72 42.47
C GLU A 538 20.03 5.47 41.88
N THR A 539 21.20 4.86 41.91
CA THR A 539 22.43 5.43 41.35
C THR A 539 22.31 5.67 39.86
N ILE A 540 21.71 4.72 39.13
CA ILE A 540 21.45 4.85 37.69
C ILE A 540 20.42 5.93 37.44
N ARG A 541 19.33 5.94 38.20
CA ARG A 541 18.31 6.99 38.06
C ARG A 541 18.88 8.38 38.28
N ASP A 542 19.71 8.57 39.29
CA ASP A 542 20.35 9.86 39.57
C ASP A 542 21.25 10.34 38.44
N ARG A 543 21.97 9.43 37.78
CA ARG A 543 22.76 9.74 36.59
C ARG A 543 21.90 10.14 35.38
N LEU A 544 20.73 9.55 35.22
CA LEU A 544 19.81 9.80 34.10
C LEU A 544 18.95 11.05 34.29
N ARG A 545 18.65 11.41 35.52
CA ARG A 545 17.71 12.48 35.86
C ARG A 545 18.00 13.82 35.16
N PRO A 546 19.25 14.32 35.11
CA PRO A 546 19.58 15.56 34.44
C PRO A 546 19.25 15.56 32.93
N TRP A 547 19.21 14.40 32.31
CA TRP A 547 19.08 14.23 30.85
C TRP A 547 17.69 13.82 30.40
N ILE A 548 16.75 13.60 31.32
CA ILE A 548 15.43 13.03 31.00
C ILE A 548 14.67 13.84 29.94
N GLY A 549 14.85 15.15 29.89
CA GLY A 549 14.24 16.01 28.88
C GLY A 549 14.76 15.81 27.47
N LEU A 550 15.99 15.26 27.33
CA LEU A 550 16.59 14.95 26.04
C LEU A 550 16.28 13.54 25.56
N ILE A 551 15.90 12.65 26.48
CA ILE A 551 15.65 11.24 26.17
C ILE A 551 14.31 11.09 25.47
N ARG A 552 14.33 10.50 24.26
CA ARG A 552 13.09 10.17 23.57
C ARG A 552 12.32 9.07 24.29
N ARG A 553 11.03 9.02 24.02
CA ARG A 553 10.13 7.97 24.51
C ARG A 553 9.86 6.95 23.43
N ASP A 554 9.79 5.68 23.81
CA ASP A 554 9.33 4.64 22.90
C ASP A 554 7.80 4.66 22.72
N LEU A 555 7.27 3.75 21.92
CA LEU A 555 5.83 3.67 21.67
C LEU A 555 5.00 3.34 22.92
N ARG A 556 5.62 2.78 23.97
CA ARG A 556 5.02 2.55 25.29
C ARG A 556 5.14 3.75 26.23
N ASN A 557 5.66 4.86 25.72
CA ASN A 557 6.00 6.04 26.51
C ASN A 557 7.07 5.81 27.61
N LYS A 558 7.91 4.79 27.43
CA LYS A 558 9.09 4.56 28.26
C LYS A 558 10.29 5.34 27.74
N PRO A 559 11.16 5.90 28.61
CA PRO A 559 12.42 6.47 28.16
C PRO A 559 13.28 5.43 27.45
N VAL A 560 13.89 5.82 26.34
CA VAL A 560 14.78 4.95 25.57
C VAL A 560 16.16 5.00 26.19
N VAL A 561 16.41 4.08 27.11
CA VAL A 561 17.67 3.92 27.83
C VAL A 561 18.10 2.45 27.73
N PHE A 562 19.30 2.23 27.24
CA PHE A 562 19.90 0.90 27.14
C PHE A 562 20.94 0.75 28.24
N LEU A 563 20.66 -0.13 29.20
CA LEU A 563 21.59 -0.47 30.28
C LEU A 563 22.69 -1.40 29.75
N LYS A 564 23.79 -1.52 30.47
CA LYS A 564 24.88 -2.42 30.09
C LYS A 564 24.36 -3.84 29.86
N GLY A 565 24.65 -4.40 28.70
CA GLY A 565 24.21 -5.71 28.27
C GLY A 565 22.87 -5.73 27.52
N ASP A 566 22.14 -4.64 27.48
CA ASP A 566 20.88 -4.54 26.72
C ASP A 566 21.14 -4.55 25.22
N LEU A 567 20.14 -5.07 24.48
CA LEU A 567 20.12 -5.01 23.03
C LEU A 567 19.55 -3.67 22.57
N TYR A 568 20.16 -3.07 21.58
CA TYR A 568 19.67 -1.83 20.98
C TYR A 568 19.93 -1.77 19.49
N VAL A 569 19.04 -1.08 18.79
CA VAL A 569 19.16 -0.84 17.36
C VAL A 569 20.02 0.39 17.11
N THR A 570 21.01 0.27 16.26
CA THR A 570 21.91 1.35 15.87
C THR A 570 22.20 1.33 14.38
N GLU A 571 22.66 2.44 13.85
CA GLU A 571 23.02 2.57 12.44
C GLU A 571 24.27 1.79 12.09
N THR A 572 24.29 1.19 10.90
CA THR A 572 25.51 0.59 10.36
C THR A 572 26.40 1.67 9.72
N PRO A 573 27.74 1.46 9.69
CA PRO A 573 28.63 2.40 9.01
C PRO A 573 28.32 2.60 7.52
N SER A 574 27.73 1.60 6.86
CA SER A 574 27.35 1.65 5.46
C SER A 574 26.13 2.54 5.18
N ARG A 575 25.34 2.90 6.20
CA ARG A 575 24.14 3.73 6.01
C ARG A 575 24.46 5.12 5.47
N LYS A 576 25.57 5.72 5.85
CA LYS A 576 26.02 7.02 5.32
C LYS A 576 26.18 7.01 3.79
N ASN A 577 26.40 5.83 3.21
CA ASN A 577 26.64 5.63 1.78
C ASN A 577 25.47 4.89 1.09
N ALA A 578 24.52 4.37 1.83
CA ALA A 578 23.38 3.64 1.30
C ALA A 578 22.22 4.59 1.03
N GLY A 579 22.28 5.29 -0.10
CA GLY A 579 21.07 5.89 -0.66
C GLY A 579 20.19 4.78 -1.21
N ALA A 580 19.32 4.22 -0.38
CA ALA A 580 18.24 3.39 -0.88
C ALA A 580 17.28 4.32 -1.63
N HIS A 581 17.19 4.17 -2.95
CA HIS A 581 16.29 4.94 -3.79
C HIS A 581 15.12 4.04 -4.18
N TYR A 582 13.93 4.46 -3.80
CA TYR A 582 12.70 3.85 -4.26
C TYR A 582 12.56 4.04 -5.77
N THR A 583 12.38 2.93 -6.49
CA THR A 583 12.07 2.97 -7.93
C THR A 583 10.56 2.87 -8.10
N PRO A 584 9.90 3.91 -8.62
CA PRO A 584 8.46 3.86 -8.87
C PRO A 584 8.09 2.71 -9.80
N ARG A 585 6.96 2.08 -9.56
CA ARG A 585 6.46 0.96 -10.36
C ARG A 585 6.39 1.30 -11.86
N SER A 586 5.87 2.49 -12.19
CA SER A 586 5.75 2.95 -13.57
C SER A 586 7.09 3.00 -14.30
N LEU A 587 8.12 3.50 -13.63
CA LEU A 587 9.47 3.56 -14.19
C LEU A 587 10.06 2.16 -14.36
N ALA A 588 9.91 1.30 -13.37
CA ALA A 588 10.37 -0.08 -13.45
C ALA A 588 9.71 -0.86 -14.59
N GLU A 589 8.41 -0.69 -14.77
CA GLU A 589 7.65 -1.32 -15.86
C GLU A 589 8.12 -0.84 -17.24
N GLU A 590 8.33 0.47 -17.40
CA GLU A 590 8.80 1.04 -18.67
C GLU A 590 10.21 0.56 -19.02
N VAL A 591 11.14 0.61 -18.08
CA VAL A 591 12.51 0.11 -18.28
C VAL A 591 12.52 -1.37 -18.64
N VAL A 592 11.77 -2.17 -17.93
CA VAL A 592 11.67 -3.63 -18.14
C VAL A 592 11.05 -3.93 -19.51
N GLN A 593 9.99 -3.23 -19.88
CA GLN A 593 9.36 -3.40 -21.18
C GLN A 593 10.38 -3.16 -22.31
N HIS A 594 11.07 -2.03 -22.30
CA HIS A 594 12.06 -1.73 -23.33
C HIS A 594 13.24 -2.70 -23.35
N ALA A 595 13.64 -3.20 -22.20
CA ALA A 595 14.72 -4.18 -22.10
C ALA A 595 14.34 -5.57 -22.63
N LEU A 596 13.09 -6.00 -22.43
CA LEU A 596 12.63 -7.36 -22.73
C LEU A 596 11.90 -7.47 -24.08
N GLU A 597 11.27 -6.41 -24.59
CA GLU A 597 10.60 -6.44 -25.92
C GLU A 597 11.49 -7.02 -27.02
N PRO A 598 12.78 -6.65 -27.14
CA PRO A 598 13.65 -7.22 -28.17
C PRO A 598 13.86 -8.73 -28.07
N LEU A 599 13.64 -9.31 -26.90
CA LEU A 599 13.78 -10.76 -26.64
C LEU A 599 12.45 -11.49 -26.81
N VAL A 600 11.35 -10.81 -26.55
CA VAL A 600 9.99 -11.37 -26.64
C VAL A 600 9.47 -11.41 -28.07
N TYR A 601 9.89 -10.46 -28.89
CA TYR A 601 9.48 -10.33 -30.28
C TYR A 601 10.65 -10.52 -31.24
N ASN A 602 10.50 -11.46 -32.18
CA ASN A 602 11.47 -11.72 -33.25
C ASN A 602 10.75 -12.15 -34.56
N PRO A 603 10.62 -11.28 -35.58
CA PRO A 603 11.11 -9.90 -35.62
C PRO A 603 10.45 -9.03 -34.58
N GLY A 604 11.19 -8.10 -34.05
CA GLY A 604 10.81 -7.18 -33.02
C GLY A 604 11.52 -5.82 -33.17
N PRO A 605 11.72 -5.07 -32.06
CA PRO A 605 12.30 -3.72 -32.09
C PRO A 605 13.66 -3.62 -32.75
N TYR A 606 14.47 -4.67 -32.72
CA TYR A 606 15.80 -4.69 -33.35
C TYR A 606 15.76 -4.89 -34.86
N GLN A 607 14.68 -5.43 -35.41
CA GLN A 607 14.54 -5.73 -36.81
C GLN A 607 13.75 -4.67 -37.55
N THR A 608 12.72 -4.09 -36.91
CA THR A 608 11.83 -3.11 -37.52
C THR A 608 11.22 -2.16 -36.49
N ASN A 609 11.05 -0.89 -36.85
CA ASN A 609 10.32 0.09 -36.06
C ASN A 609 8.79 -0.04 -36.23
N ASN A 610 8.34 -0.84 -37.19
CA ASN A 610 6.93 -1.09 -37.42
C ASN A 610 6.45 -2.21 -36.49
N ARG A 611 5.74 -1.85 -35.42
CA ARG A 611 5.21 -2.82 -34.44
C ARG A 611 4.31 -3.89 -35.10
N ASN A 612 3.77 -3.60 -36.23
CA ASN A 612 2.88 -4.49 -36.96
C ASN A 612 3.60 -5.70 -37.56
N GLU A 613 4.89 -5.57 -37.76
CA GLU A 613 5.75 -6.64 -38.27
C GLU A 613 6.32 -7.50 -37.15
N TRP A 614 6.13 -7.09 -35.87
CA TRP A 614 6.63 -7.86 -34.74
C TRP A 614 5.89 -9.20 -34.61
N ARG A 615 6.64 -10.22 -34.27
CA ARG A 615 6.12 -11.57 -34.05
C ARG A 615 6.58 -12.06 -32.69
N HIS A 616 5.66 -12.57 -31.92
CA HIS A 616 5.89 -13.13 -30.61
C HIS A 616 6.71 -14.42 -30.71
N ILE A 617 7.70 -14.60 -29.83
CA ILE A 617 8.40 -15.88 -29.71
C ILE A 617 7.48 -16.95 -29.09
N SER A 618 7.87 -18.23 -29.18
CA SER A 618 7.08 -19.32 -28.61
C SER A 618 7.00 -19.24 -27.08
N SER A 619 5.95 -19.82 -26.50
CA SER A 619 5.83 -19.90 -25.04
C SER A 619 6.99 -20.65 -24.39
N ASN A 620 7.51 -21.69 -25.06
CA ASN A 620 8.67 -22.43 -24.57
C ASN A 620 9.95 -21.57 -24.54
N ASP A 621 10.16 -20.75 -25.56
CA ASP A 621 11.30 -19.81 -25.60
C ASP A 621 11.16 -18.73 -24.52
N LEU A 622 9.94 -18.24 -24.27
CA LEU A 622 9.68 -17.32 -23.16
C LEU A 622 10.04 -17.92 -21.80
N LEU A 623 9.66 -19.16 -21.55
CA LEU A 623 9.98 -19.87 -20.31
C LEU A 623 11.47 -20.12 -20.11
N ASN A 624 12.24 -20.09 -21.17
CA ASN A 624 13.69 -20.24 -21.14
C ASN A 624 14.47 -18.93 -21.01
N LEU A 625 13.78 -17.79 -20.94
CA LEU A 625 14.43 -16.50 -20.69
C LEU A 625 14.93 -16.43 -19.25
N HIS A 626 16.14 -15.91 -19.09
CA HIS A 626 16.76 -15.68 -17.80
C HIS A 626 16.94 -14.18 -17.59
N VAL A 627 16.34 -13.67 -16.55
CA VAL A 627 16.45 -12.25 -16.19
C VAL A 627 17.23 -12.14 -14.88
N ALA A 628 18.26 -11.31 -14.88
CA ALA A 628 19.08 -11.07 -13.71
C ALA A 628 19.21 -9.57 -13.45
N ASP A 629 19.02 -9.21 -12.20
CA ASP A 629 19.32 -7.87 -11.70
C ASP A 629 20.40 -7.97 -10.62
N ILE A 630 21.62 -7.53 -10.98
CA ILE A 630 22.80 -7.64 -10.11
C ILE A 630 22.82 -6.62 -8.98
N ALA A 631 21.89 -5.68 -8.98
CA ALA A 631 21.74 -4.65 -7.98
C ALA A 631 20.28 -4.51 -7.58
N CYS A 632 19.63 -5.64 -7.35
CA CYS A 632 18.18 -5.75 -7.29
C CYS A 632 17.49 -4.95 -6.16
N GLY A 633 18.22 -4.61 -5.08
CA GLY A 633 17.58 -4.00 -3.91
C GLY A 633 16.37 -4.84 -3.43
N SER A 634 15.20 -4.22 -3.34
CA SER A 634 13.94 -4.90 -3.02
C SER A 634 13.32 -5.68 -4.19
N GLY A 635 13.93 -5.67 -5.36
CA GLY A 635 13.49 -6.43 -6.52
C GLY A 635 12.44 -5.75 -7.41
N ALA A 636 12.35 -4.42 -7.40
CA ALA A 636 11.37 -3.68 -8.20
C ALA A 636 11.41 -4.05 -9.68
N PHE A 637 12.59 -4.13 -10.28
CA PHE A 637 12.76 -4.54 -11.68
C PHE A 637 12.43 -6.02 -11.90
N LEU A 638 12.78 -6.90 -10.97
CA LEU A 638 12.47 -8.33 -11.07
C LEU A 638 10.95 -8.59 -10.98
N VAL A 639 10.26 -7.88 -10.10
CA VAL A 639 8.79 -7.94 -10.01
C VAL A 639 8.14 -7.44 -11.30
N ALA A 640 8.61 -6.31 -11.84
CA ALA A 640 8.13 -5.78 -13.11
C ALA A 640 8.39 -6.75 -14.26
N ALA A 641 9.56 -7.40 -14.31
CA ALA A 641 9.91 -8.40 -15.31
C ALA A 641 8.99 -9.63 -15.20
N ALA A 642 8.72 -10.10 -13.99
CA ALA A 642 7.81 -11.23 -13.77
C ALA A 642 6.40 -10.92 -14.27
N ARG A 643 5.87 -9.71 -13.97
CA ARG A 643 4.55 -9.27 -14.46
C ARG A 643 4.51 -9.19 -15.98
N TYR A 644 5.53 -8.57 -16.59
CA TYR A 644 5.63 -8.41 -18.03
C TYR A 644 5.69 -9.76 -18.74
N LEU A 645 6.60 -10.62 -18.34
CA LEU A 645 6.78 -11.95 -18.95
C LEU A 645 5.57 -12.87 -18.72
N ALA A 646 4.91 -12.78 -17.57
CA ALA A 646 3.69 -13.54 -17.32
C ALA A 646 2.56 -13.13 -18.28
N GLY A 647 2.38 -11.83 -18.52
CA GLY A 647 1.42 -11.34 -19.51
C GLY A 647 1.73 -11.80 -20.92
N GLU A 648 3.00 -11.72 -21.33
CA GLU A 648 3.45 -12.19 -22.64
C GLU A 648 3.31 -13.72 -22.79
N LEU A 649 3.58 -14.47 -21.74
CA LEU A 649 3.43 -15.92 -21.73
C LEU A 649 1.96 -16.34 -21.92
N VAL A 650 1.03 -15.68 -21.23
CA VAL A 650 -0.41 -15.92 -21.43
C VAL A 650 -0.81 -15.63 -22.88
N THR A 651 -0.31 -14.53 -23.45
CA THR A 651 -0.54 -14.19 -24.87
C THR A 651 -0.01 -15.28 -25.80
N ALA A 652 1.21 -15.77 -25.54
CA ALA A 652 1.80 -16.86 -26.35
C ALA A 652 1.00 -18.16 -26.25
N TRP A 653 0.58 -18.55 -25.06
CA TRP A 653 -0.23 -19.75 -24.85
C TRP A 653 -1.58 -19.69 -25.58
N ARG A 654 -2.19 -18.51 -25.65
CA ARG A 654 -3.44 -18.31 -26.39
C ARG A 654 -3.22 -18.38 -27.90
N GLN A 655 -2.15 -17.77 -28.41
CA GLN A 655 -1.79 -17.87 -29.82
C GLN A 655 -1.46 -19.31 -30.24
N GLU A 656 -0.92 -20.11 -29.35
CA GLU A 656 -0.59 -21.50 -29.53
C GLU A 656 -1.77 -22.44 -29.22
N GLU A 657 -2.92 -21.91 -28.85
CA GLU A 657 -4.13 -22.67 -28.49
C GLU A 657 -3.93 -23.64 -27.31
N LEU A 658 -2.97 -23.34 -26.41
CA LEU A 658 -2.67 -24.17 -25.24
C LEU A 658 -3.58 -23.91 -24.06
N ILE A 659 -4.26 -22.79 -24.03
CA ILE A 659 -5.26 -22.46 -23.02
C ILE A 659 -6.58 -22.09 -23.70
N PRO A 660 -7.73 -22.44 -23.08
CA PRO A 660 -9.03 -22.06 -23.62
C PRO A 660 -9.21 -20.55 -23.73
N ASP A 661 -9.97 -20.11 -24.74
CA ASP A 661 -10.41 -18.74 -24.84
C ASP A 661 -11.23 -18.37 -23.61
N GLY A 662 -10.86 -17.28 -22.95
CA GLY A 662 -11.53 -16.80 -21.74
C GLY A 662 -10.93 -17.26 -20.40
N THR A 663 -9.77 -17.93 -20.43
CA THR A 663 -9.03 -18.28 -19.20
C THR A 663 -8.06 -17.17 -18.81
#